data_4ce4de7490cba77c6f92e66ec1ff25e4
#
_entry.id   4ce4de7490cba77c6f92e66ec1ff25e4
#
_cell.length_a   1.000
_cell.length_b   1.000
_cell.length_c   1.000
_cell.angle_alpha   90.00
_cell.angle_beta   90.00
_cell.angle_gamma   90.00
#
_symmetry.space_group_name_H-M   'P 1'
#
loop_
_entity.id
_entity.type
_entity.pdbx_description
1 polymer ?
#
loop_
_entity_poly.entity_id
_entity_poly.type
_entity_poly.pdbx_seq_one_letter_code
_entity_poly.pdbx_strand_id
1 'polypeptide(L)'
;MAFSALSAQAQDDGADEAIEEIIVTGVARPTTKFESSASVTSMSSDDMMDYAPRSTAEVLRNLPGIQSESSSGDANANIKVRGMPISSGGARYLSFQEDGFPALLIGDVAFATADSFIRVDSTISSVQSIRGGTAMTQAFNSPGGIVNFISKDGSQEGGSVGITSGLDYDSLRLDAEYGGALANDWTYHVGGFFRAGEGPRDSATDVEEGYQLKATLARKFDRGSVKFHFKRLDDVVPTYLPFPAQYNGGGFSEVGVDFADGTLLEGFTDCAPRQNNAVECVDEGFEAEMTSFAVVADYDVTDIISVGLRHRTAAIEGNFASPFAAIAFDDPTNGPSVQIHYFNTKLDDLDNSNTELTVTAELETFTATAGLAMMDQDITTVWNFNEYYRLLDANRTPYNTGDSVGGVLYGNPTWGNCCTRLYDYEVEAMAPYLALSGTIGDRLGWDISYRQNDYDVSGTFAEGAVLIPLDVDGDGQIGANEQQVPTIGASSPYNYDQDFDSWSIGANYAATDSVALFVNYSEGGGLAAPDRITGNLNSDGTLDDGAGYAEISQAEVGVKWQFDDGSLYVTYFDADTDEERAFEVTTREFLQNSYESSGLEIEGDYDFGNGFGIRGSMTFTDAEIVNTASGDNIGNKPRRQADYIFNITPSYATDDWEVGVNFVGTDEVYVQDNNELKFDSYVVANLFANWYVNDNFSVSVNANNLFDEDGYTEGEEGSANAGDFVRLRSINGRTASVSLQYDFF
;
A
#
# COMPACT_ATOMS: atom_id res chain seq x y z
N MET A 1 -39.17 -12.63 -18.29
CA MET A 1 -39.33 -11.17 -18.31
C MET A 1 -37.93 -10.63 -18.41
N ALA A 2 -37.66 -9.83 -19.44
CA ALA A 2 -36.33 -9.39 -19.79
C ALA A 2 -35.82 -8.39 -18.73
N PHE A 3 -34.74 -8.73 -18.04
CA PHE A 3 -33.92 -7.74 -17.34
C PHE A 3 -32.97 -7.13 -18.35
N SER A 4 -33.30 -5.93 -18.78
CA SER A 4 -32.45 -5.08 -19.59
C SER A 4 -31.24 -4.67 -18.76
N ALA A 5 -30.05 -4.87 -19.31
CA ALA A 5 -28.84 -4.25 -18.82
C ALA A 5 -29.10 -2.74 -18.65
N LEU A 6 -28.92 -2.24 -17.44
CA LEU A 6 -28.90 -0.81 -17.16
C LEU A 6 -27.64 -0.24 -17.79
N SER A 7 -27.79 0.25 -19.02
CA SER A 7 -26.87 1.21 -19.58
C SER A 7 -27.11 2.54 -18.85
N ALA A 8 -26.13 3.05 -18.16
CA ALA A 8 -26.13 4.44 -17.76
C ALA A 8 -26.21 5.29 -19.04
N GLN A 9 -27.39 5.79 -19.35
CA GLN A 9 -27.57 6.91 -20.26
C GLN A 9 -27.62 8.16 -19.39
N ALA A 10 -26.63 8.98 -19.54
CA ALA A 10 -26.75 10.38 -19.11
C ALA A 10 -27.96 10.95 -19.80
N GLN A 11 -29.00 11.25 -19.08
CA GLN A 11 -30.15 12.00 -19.51
C GLN A 11 -30.17 13.25 -18.62
N ASP A 12 -29.78 14.34 -19.25
CA ASP A 12 -29.92 15.71 -18.75
C ASP A 12 -31.42 15.95 -18.47
N ASP A 13 -31.81 15.91 -17.19
CA ASP A 13 -33.00 16.57 -16.64
C ASP A 13 -32.84 16.56 -15.09
N GLY A 14 -32.64 17.75 -14.53
CA GLY A 14 -32.38 18.04 -13.14
C GLY A 14 -33.24 17.32 -12.12
N ALA A 15 -32.65 16.35 -11.50
CA ALA A 15 -32.79 15.87 -10.12
C ALA A 15 -31.60 14.92 -9.92
N ASP A 16 -30.68 15.25 -9.04
CA ASP A 16 -29.65 14.33 -8.54
C ASP A 16 -30.34 13.15 -7.88
N GLU A 17 -30.64 12.09 -8.65
CA GLU A 17 -30.74 10.75 -8.09
C GLU A 17 -29.30 10.36 -7.74
N ALA A 18 -29.00 10.23 -6.46
CA ALA A 18 -27.72 9.69 -6.00
C ALA A 18 -27.43 8.41 -6.79
N ILE A 19 -26.38 8.44 -7.64
CA ILE A 19 -25.98 7.29 -8.44
C ILE A 19 -25.54 6.22 -7.44
N GLU A 20 -26.32 5.16 -7.31
CA GLU A 20 -25.99 4.07 -6.39
C GLU A 20 -24.70 3.40 -6.84
N GLU A 21 -23.66 3.51 -6.01
CA GLU A 21 -22.30 3.12 -6.34
C GLU A 21 -22.16 1.60 -6.43
N ILE A 22 -21.74 1.10 -7.59
CA ILE A 22 -21.59 -0.35 -7.84
C ILE A 22 -20.23 -0.80 -7.36
N ILE A 23 -20.23 -1.74 -6.42
CA ILE A 23 -19.04 -2.42 -5.91
C ILE A 23 -18.77 -3.66 -6.74
N VAL A 24 -17.55 -3.74 -7.26
CA VAL A 24 -17.04 -4.88 -8.04
C VAL A 24 -15.86 -5.57 -7.35
N THR A 25 -15.32 -4.97 -6.30
CA THR A 25 -14.13 -5.43 -5.57
C THR A 25 -14.50 -6.44 -4.48
N GLY A 26 -13.82 -7.57 -4.45
CA GLY A 26 -13.97 -8.58 -3.39
C GLY A 26 -15.36 -9.20 -3.30
N VAL A 27 -16.12 -9.20 -4.38
CA VAL A 27 -17.47 -9.77 -4.47
C VAL A 27 -17.55 -10.69 -5.68
N ALA A 28 -18.22 -11.83 -5.52
CA ALA A 28 -18.45 -12.78 -6.61
C ALA A 28 -19.43 -12.24 -7.68
N ARG A 29 -20.18 -11.20 -7.35
CA ARG A 29 -21.14 -10.52 -8.21
C ARG A 29 -21.18 -9.03 -7.83
N PRO A 30 -21.24 -8.13 -8.82
CA PRO A 30 -21.45 -6.71 -8.55
C PRO A 30 -22.68 -6.47 -7.67
N THR A 31 -22.52 -5.62 -6.66
CA THR A 31 -23.57 -5.25 -5.70
C THR A 31 -23.48 -3.76 -5.42
N THR A 32 -24.49 -3.18 -4.79
CA THR A 32 -24.39 -1.78 -4.35
C THR A 32 -23.82 -1.70 -2.94
N LYS A 33 -23.24 -0.54 -2.59
CA LYS A 33 -22.74 -0.29 -1.24
C LYS A 33 -23.84 -0.54 -0.19
N PHE A 34 -25.07 -0.17 -0.49
CA PHE A 34 -26.22 -0.34 0.38
C PHE A 34 -26.60 -1.82 0.57
N GLU A 35 -26.53 -2.64 -0.47
CA GLU A 35 -26.91 -4.06 -0.46
C GLU A 35 -25.81 -5.00 0.04
N SER A 36 -24.55 -4.55 0.09
CA SER A 36 -23.43 -5.37 0.56
C SER A 36 -23.60 -5.83 2.01
N SER A 37 -23.24 -7.07 2.31
CA SER A 37 -23.19 -7.63 3.67
C SER A 37 -21.89 -7.32 4.41
N ALA A 38 -20.96 -6.56 3.81
CA ALA A 38 -19.68 -6.18 4.37
C ALA A 38 -19.48 -4.66 4.35
N SER A 39 -18.46 -4.19 5.06
CA SER A 39 -18.00 -2.80 5.02
C SER A 39 -17.27 -2.53 3.73
N VAL A 40 -17.86 -1.72 2.87
CA VAL A 40 -17.26 -1.29 1.60
C VAL A 40 -17.25 0.22 1.50
N THR A 41 -16.17 0.74 0.93
CA THR A 41 -15.99 2.15 0.61
C THR A 41 -15.57 2.26 -0.83
N SER A 42 -16.09 3.25 -1.54
CA SER A 42 -15.60 3.63 -2.86
C SER A 42 -15.36 5.13 -2.86
N MET A 43 -14.30 5.53 -3.53
CA MET A 43 -13.88 6.92 -3.68
C MET A 43 -13.72 7.19 -5.16
N SER A 44 -14.39 8.22 -5.66
CA SER A 44 -14.27 8.61 -7.06
C SER A 44 -12.90 9.21 -7.38
N SER A 45 -12.56 9.27 -8.66
CA SER A 45 -11.35 9.94 -9.13
C SER A 45 -11.33 11.42 -8.70
N ASP A 46 -12.45 12.12 -8.79
CA ASP A 46 -12.56 13.54 -8.46
C ASP A 46 -12.31 13.77 -6.96
N ASP A 47 -12.99 13.00 -6.10
CA ASP A 47 -12.76 13.05 -4.66
C ASP A 47 -11.31 12.74 -4.26
N MET A 48 -10.68 11.80 -4.96
CA MET A 48 -9.30 11.41 -4.72
C MET A 48 -8.32 12.52 -5.13
N MET A 49 -8.57 13.17 -6.27
CA MET A 49 -7.65 14.19 -6.82
C MET A 49 -7.75 15.54 -6.11
N ASP A 50 -8.83 15.83 -5.39
CA ASP A 50 -9.02 17.07 -4.63
C ASP A 50 -7.84 17.39 -3.70
N TYR A 51 -7.33 16.40 -2.97
CA TYR A 51 -6.21 16.61 -2.04
C TYR A 51 -4.84 16.27 -2.65
N ALA A 52 -4.77 16.11 -3.99
CA ALA A 52 -3.53 15.89 -4.75
C ALA A 52 -2.60 14.87 -4.09
N PRO A 53 -3.01 13.59 -3.90
CA PRO A 53 -2.21 12.60 -3.23
C PRO A 53 -0.97 12.27 -4.07
N ARG A 54 0.18 12.20 -3.41
CA ARG A 54 1.45 11.85 -4.06
C ARG A 54 1.66 10.35 -4.13
N SER A 55 1.14 9.62 -3.14
CA SER A 55 1.33 8.18 -2.99
C SER A 55 0.02 7.43 -2.76
N THR A 56 0.05 6.13 -2.98
CA THR A 56 -1.03 5.21 -2.62
C THR A 56 -1.38 5.32 -1.13
N ALA A 57 -0.38 5.45 -0.26
CA ALA A 57 -0.59 5.58 1.18
C ALA A 57 -1.41 6.84 1.55
N GLU A 58 -1.23 7.94 0.84
CA GLU A 58 -2.01 9.17 1.07
C GLU A 58 -3.48 9.02 0.66
N VAL A 59 -3.76 8.25 -0.39
CA VAL A 59 -5.14 7.86 -0.73
C VAL A 59 -5.76 7.03 0.38
N LEU A 60 -5.03 6.04 0.88
CA LEU A 60 -5.51 5.11 1.89
C LEU A 60 -5.85 5.76 3.23
N ARG A 61 -5.22 6.87 3.60
CA ARG A 61 -5.57 7.66 4.80
C ARG A 61 -7.01 8.17 4.78
N ASN A 62 -7.62 8.21 3.61
CA ASN A 62 -8.99 8.65 3.41
C ASN A 62 -10.01 7.50 3.39
N LEU A 63 -9.56 6.25 3.56
CA LEU A 63 -10.42 5.08 3.67
C LEU A 63 -10.63 4.68 5.14
N PRO A 64 -11.87 4.42 5.58
CA PRO A 64 -12.15 4.01 6.96
C PRO A 64 -11.39 2.73 7.33
N GLY A 65 -11.01 2.59 8.60
CA GLY A 65 -10.39 1.39 9.14
C GLY A 65 -8.97 1.11 8.68
N ILE A 66 -8.41 1.90 7.74
CA ILE A 66 -7.06 1.73 7.21
C ILE A 66 -6.14 2.82 7.78
N GLN A 67 -5.10 2.41 8.49
CA GLN A 67 -3.99 3.28 8.85
C GLN A 67 -2.85 3.08 7.86
N SER A 68 -2.36 4.18 7.31
CA SER A 68 -1.34 4.18 6.27
C SER A 68 -0.28 5.24 6.57
N GLU A 69 0.98 4.85 6.52
CA GLU A 69 2.14 5.69 6.82
C GLU A 69 3.06 5.76 5.60
N SER A 70 3.07 6.89 4.90
CA SER A 70 3.98 7.15 3.77
C SER A 70 5.38 7.64 4.22
N SER A 71 5.76 7.32 5.43
CA SER A 71 7.01 7.78 6.05
C SER A 71 8.28 7.16 5.45
N SER A 72 8.12 6.13 4.61
CA SER A 72 9.24 5.59 3.81
C SER A 72 9.40 6.29 2.45
N GLY A 73 8.62 7.33 2.17
CA GLY A 73 8.52 8.02 0.88
C GLY A 73 7.20 7.73 0.17
N ASP A 74 7.18 7.93 -1.14
CA ASP A 74 5.99 7.71 -1.98
C ASP A 74 5.75 6.22 -2.32
N ALA A 75 6.62 5.33 -1.87
CA ALA A 75 6.52 3.87 -2.00
C ALA A 75 6.98 3.18 -0.72
N ASN A 76 6.77 1.87 -0.62
CA ASN A 76 7.16 1.05 0.54
C ASN A 76 6.52 1.56 1.86
N ALA A 77 5.23 1.84 1.81
CA ALA A 77 4.47 2.34 2.94
C ALA A 77 4.17 1.23 3.97
N ASN A 78 3.96 1.65 5.23
CA ASN A 78 3.47 0.78 6.28
C ASN A 78 1.94 0.89 6.36
N ILE A 79 1.23 -0.21 6.17
CA ILE A 79 -0.23 -0.19 6.06
C ILE A 79 -0.82 -1.30 6.92
N LYS A 80 -1.88 -0.96 7.66
CA LYS A 80 -2.67 -1.91 8.45
C LYS A 80 -4.16 -1.60 8.39
N VAL A 81 -4.97 -2.56 8.78
CA VAL A 81 -6.43 -2.47 8.83
C VAL A 81 -6.94 -2.95 10.19
N ARG A 82 -7.90 -2.20 10.78
CA ARG A 82 -8.70 -2.62 11.95
C ARG A 82 -7.90 -3.17 13.13
N GLY A 83 -6.76 -2.57 13.46
CA GLY A 83 -5.95 -3.00 14.60
C GLY A 83 -5.12 -4.27 14.40
N MET A 84 -5.17 -4.90 13.23
CA MET A 84 -4.23 -5.97 12.87
C MET A 84 -2.80 -5.44 12.92
N PRO A 85 -1.80 -6.27 13.23
CA PRO A 85 -0.45 -5.81 13.41
C PRO A 85 0.12 -5.14 12.16
N ILE A 86 0.89 -4.06 12.36
CA ILE A 86 1.56 -3.35 11.27
C ILE A 86 2.85 -4.07 10.88
N SER A 87 3.10 -4.21 9.59
CA SER A 87 4.37 -4.68 9.06
C SER A 87 5.32 -3.51 8.83
N SER A 88 6.61 -3.71 9.00
CA SER A 88 7.63 -2.77 8.55
C SER A 88 7.83 -2.91 7.05
N GLY A 89 7.21 -2.02 6.30
CA GLY A 89 7.09 -2.07 4.85
C GLY A 89 6.01 -3.03 4.40
N GLY A 90 4.95 -2.47 3.80
CA GLY A 90 3.89 -3.20 3.14
C GLY A 90 2.58 -3.36 3.89
N ALA A 91 1.76 -4.21 3.33
CA ALA A 91 0.39 -4.47 3.75
C ALA A 91 0.17 -5.98 3.83
N ARG A 92 0.64 -6.60 4.90
CA ARG A 92 0.60 -8.06 5.10
C ARG A 92 -0.80 -8.66 4.96
N TYR A 93 -1.83 -7.93 5.42
CA TYR A 93 -3.20 -8.44 5.53
C TYR A 93 -4.16 -7.83 4.50
N LEU A 94 -3.67 -6.97 3.60
CA LEU A 94 -4.46 -6.34 2.56
C LEU A 94 -3.94 -6.73 1.17
N SER A 95 -4.83 -7.14 0.27
CA SER A 95 -4.51 -7.30 -1.14
C SER A 95 -4.67 -5.96 -1.87
N PHE A 96 -3.57 -5.47 -2.46
CA PHE A 96 -3.57 -4.30 -3.32
C PHE A 96 -3.74 -4.71 -4.77
N GLN A 97 -4.76 -4.17 -5.43
CA GLN A 97 -5.15 -4.58 -6.78
C GLN A 97 -5.26 -3.38 -7.73
N GLU A 98 -4.96 -3.62 -9.00
CA GLU A 98 -5.38 -2.81 -10.14
C GLU A 98 -6.32 -3.63 -11.03
N ASP A 99 -7.51 -3.09 -11.29
CA ASP A 99 -8.54 -3.75 -12.10
C ASP A 99 -8.88 -5.18 -11.61
N GLY A 100 -8.74 -5.42 -10.30
CA GLY A 100 -8.97 -6.68 -9.62
C GLY A 100 -7.85 -7.70 -9.73
N PHE A 101 -6.66 -7.31 -10.16
CA PHE A 101 -5.46 -8.14 -10.16
C PHE A 101 -4.53 -7.69 -9.03
N PRO A 102 -4.10 -8.57 -8.12
CA PRO A 102 -3.11 -8.22 -7.11
C PRO A 102 -1.82 -7.70 -7.75
N ALA A 103 -1.26 -6.60 -7.25
CA ALA A 103 0.03 -6.10 -7.73
C ALA A 103 1.13 -7.13 -7.48
N LEU A 104 1.18 -7.68 -6.27
CA LEU A 104 2.01 -8.82 -5.86
C LEU A 104 1.12 -9.84 -5.12
N LEU A 105 1.50 -11.11 -5.12
CA LEU A 105 0.86 -12.17 -4.34
C LEU A 105 1.05 -11.93 -2.83
N ILE A 106 2.25 -11.51 -2.44
CA ILE A 106 2.64 -11.23 -1.06
C ILE A 106 2.80 -9.71 -0.91
N GLY A 107 2.08 -9.12 0.04
CA GLY A 107 1.99 -7.67 0.20
C GLY A 107 3.14 -7.03 0.96
N ASP A 108 4.06 -7.82 1.56
CA ASP A 108 5.11 -7.34 2.44
C ASP A 108 6.48 -8.03 2.22
N VAL A 109 6.79 -8.43 1.01
CA VAL A 109 8.16 -8.81 0.63
C VAL A 109 9.10 -7.68 1.02
N ALA A 110 10.20 -7.98 1.70
CA ALA A 110 11.08 -6.95 2.23
C ALA A 110 11.66 -6.07 1.12
N PHE A 111 11.47 -4.76 1.24
CA PHE A 111 11.81 -3.72 0.26
C PHE A 111 11.06 -3.77 -1.08
N ALA A 112 10.08 -4.68 -1.24
CA ALA A 112 9.28 -4.82 -2.45
C ALA A 112 7.80 -4.96 -2.08
N THR A 113 7.18 -3.88 -1.66
CA THR A 113 5.77 -3.86 -1.22
C THR A 113 4.81 -3.62 -2.37
N ALA A 114 3.59 -4.10 -2.28
CA ALA A 114 2.62 -4.03 -3.38
C ALA A 114 2.26 -2.60 -3.78
N ASP A 115 2.22 -1.64 -2.84
CA ASP A 115 1.98 -0.22 -3.08
C ASP A 115 3.07 0.44 -3.93
N SER A 116 4.29 -0.12 -3.93
CA SER A 116 5.43 0.37 -4.71
C SER A 116 5.22 0.28 -6.23
N PHE A 117 4.31 -0.58 -6.68
CA PHE A 117 4.03 -0.80 -8.11
C PHE A 117 2.67 -0.23 -8.55
N ILE A 118 1.99 0.51 -7.66
CA ILE A 118 0.75 1.23 -7.96
C ILE A 118 1.02 2.73 -7.87
N ARG A 119 0.67 3.46 -8.93
CA ARG A 119 0.76 4.93 -8.97
C ARG A 119 -0.61 5.52 -9.27
N VAL A 120 -0.92 6.58 -8.53
CA VAL A 120 -2.17 7.33 -8.69
C VAL A 120 -2.01 8.36 -9.80
N ASP A 121 -2.91 8.32 -10.78
CA ASP A 121 -2.96 9.27 -11.89
C ASP A 121 -4.38 9.43 -12.45
N SER A 122 -4.53 10.27 -13.45
CA SER A 122 -5.80 10.59 -14.11
C SER A 122 -6.46 9.38 -14.82
N THR A 123 -5.76 8.25 -14.99
CA THR A 123 -6.33 7.04 -15.62
C THR A 123 -7.22 6.21 -14.69
N ILE A 124 -7.21 6.52 -13.38
CA ILE A 124 -8.02 5.84 -12.38
C ILE A 124 -9.44 6.45 -12.39
N SER A 125 -10.45 5.60 -12.39
CA SER A 125 -11.86 6.02 -12.27
C SER A 125 -12.34 6.04 -10.82
N SER A 126 -11.90 5.07 -10.01
CA SER A 126 -12.25 4.96 -8.59
C SER A 126 -11.31 4.04 -7.83
N VAL A 127 -11.32 4.18 -6.50
CA VAL A 127 -10.67 3.26 -5.58
C VAL A 127 -11.76 2.62 -4.72
N GLN A 128 -11.81 1.29 -4.69
CA GLN A 128 -12.74 0.53 -3.87
C GLN A 128 -12.00 -0.24 -2.78
N SER A 129 -12.54 -0.22 -1.57
CA SER A 129 -12.04 -0.99 -0.44
C SER A 129 -13.17 -1.84 0.15
N ILE A 130 -12.88 -3.12 0.38
CA ILE A 130 -13.71 -4.01 1.18
C ILE A 130 -12.88 -4.53 2.35
N ARG A 131 -13.44 -4.46 3.54
CA ARG A 131 -12.79 -4.88 4.79
C ARG A 131 -13.53 -6.07 5.39
N GLY A 132 -12.80 -7.19 5.59
CA GLY A 132 -13.42 -8.44 6.07
C GLY A 132 -14.41 -9.07 5.07
N GLY A 133 -15.28 -9.91 5.56
CA GLY A 133 -16.35 -10.55 4.79
C GLY A 133 -15.82 -11.34 3.59
N THR A 134 -16.43 -11.11 2.42
CA THR A 134 -16.08 -11.82 1.19
C THR A 134 -14.67 -11.51 0.66
N ALA A 135 -14.00 -10.43 1.11
CA ALA A 135 -12.61 -10.16 0.74
C ALA A 135 -11.72 -11.37 1.02
N MET A 136 -11.94 -12.07 2.13
CA MET A 136 -11.17 -13.22 2.57
C MET A 136 -11.22 -14.42 1.60
N THR A 137 -12.24 -14.49 0.77
CA THR A 137 -12.46 -15.60 -0.18
C THR A 137 -12.32 -15.21 -1.65
N GLN A 138 -12.26 -13.91 -1.98
CA GLN A 138 -12.24 -13.43 -3.36
C GLN A 138 -10.85 -13.03 -3.87
N ALA A 139 -9.83 -13.02 -3.00
CA ALA A 139 -8.45 -12.77 -3.42
C ALA A 139 -7.46 -13.65 -2.63
N PHE A 140 -6.24 -13.76 -3.11
CA PHE A 140 -5.12 -14.31 -2.34
C PHE A 140 -4.65 -13.29 -1.30
N ASN A 141 -4.17 -13.77 -0.16
CA ASN A 141 -3.53 -12.97 0.90
C ASN A 141 -4.28 -11.68 1.27
N SER A 142 -5.60 -11.79 1.47
CA SER A 142 -6.48 -10.67 1.76
C SER A 142 -7.31 -10.82 3.04
N PRO A 143 -6.77 -11.41 4.11
CA PRO A 143 -7.60 -11.73 5.28
C PRO A 143 -8.15 -10.48 6.00
N GLY A 144 -7.50 -9.34 5.89
CA GLY A 144 -7.99 -8.05 6.40
C GLY A 144 -8.88 -7.29 5.43
N GLY A 145 -8.67 -7.47 4.11
CA GLY A 145 -9.43 -6.75 3.08
C GLY A 145 -8.75 -6.65 1.74
N ILE A 146 -9.40 -5.94 0.83
CA ILE A 146 -8.90 -5.64 -0.52
C ILE A 146 -9.00 -4.15 -0.76
N VAL A 147 -7.99 -3.56 -1.40
CA VAL A 147 -8.03 -2.22 -1.99
C VAL A 147 -7.76 -2.35 -3.47
N ASN A 148 -8.70 -1.88 -4.30
CA ASN A 148 -8.64 -2.03 -5.75
C ASN A 148 -8.74 -0.68 -6.46
N PHE A 149 -7.75 -0.36 -7.27
CA PHE A 149 -7.68 0.82 -8.13
C PHE A 149 -8.28 0.46 -9.50
N ILE A 150 -9.39 1.06 -9.86
CA ILE A 150 -10.15 0.74 -11.08
C ILE A 150 -9.83 1.74 -12.16
N SER A 151 -9.39 1.26 -13.31
CA SER A 151 -9.03 2.08 -14.47
C SER A 151 -10.25 2.53 -15.27
N LYS A 152 -10.15 3.72 -15.88
CA LYS A 152 -11.09 4.19 -16.90
C LYS A 152 -11.08 3.27 -18.11
N ASP A 153 -12.24 3.02 -18.74
CA ASP A 153 -12.38 2.11 -19.87
C ASP A 153 -12.86 2.78 -21.17
N GLY A 154 -12.91 4.10 -21.17
CA GLY A 154 -13.35 4.89 -22.34
C GLY A 154 -14.85 4.82 -22.62
N SER A 155 -15.66 4.37 -21.66
CA SER A 155 -17.13 4.43 -21.76
C SER A 155 -17.64 5.87 -21.78
N GLN A 156 -16.91 6.78 -21.22
CA GLN A 156 -17.09 8.22 -21.34
C GLN A 156 -16.11 8.78 -22.36
N GLU A 157 -16.58 9.61 -23.31
CA GLU A 157 -15.72 10.26 -24.29
C GLU A 157 -15.17 11.55 -23.71
N GLY A 158 -13.87 11.74 -23.84
CA GLY A 158 -13.15 12.91 -23.35
C GLY A 158 -11.79 12.56 -22.80
N GLY A 159 -11.12 13.55 -22.24
CA GLY A 159 -9.81 13.39 -21.63
C GLY A 159 -9.26 14.74 -21.20
N SER A 160 -8.08 14.71 -20.60
CA SER A 160 -7.44 15.88 -20.05
C SER A 160 -5.94 15.93 -20.33
N VAL A 161 -5.37 17.12 -20.23
CA VAL A 161 -3.94 17.33 -20.09
C VAL A 161 -3.71 18.31 -18.95
N GLY A 162 -2.83 17.93 -18.03
CA GLY A 162 -2.51 18.72 -16.85
C GLY A 162 -1.02 18.94 -16.67
N ILE A 163 -0.64 20.03 -16.03
CA ILE A 163 0.71 20.29 -15.56
C ILE A 163 0.63 20.75 -14.11
N THR A 164 1.36 20.08 -13.25
CA THR A 164 1.47 20.40 -11.82
C THR A 164 2.93 20.78 -11.50
N SER A 165 3.12 21.86 -10.75
CA SER A 165 4.43 22.29 -10.27
C SER A 165 4.39 22.55 -8.77
N GLY A 166 5.40 22.08 -8.06
CA GLY A 166 5.67 22.52 -6.68
C GLY A 166 5.89 24.04 -6.62
N LEU A 167 5.49 24.65 -5.53
CA LEU A 167 5.67 26.09 -5.27
C LEU A 167 6.77 26.37 -4.25
N ASP A 168 6.98 25.45 -3.32
CA ASP A 168 7.97 25.50 -2.24
C ASP A 168 8.93 24.29 -2.22
N TYR A 169 8.76 23.37 -3.17
CA TYR A 169 9.66 22.22 -3.42
C TYR A 169 9.83 22.00 -4.92
N ASP A 170 10.92 21.38 -5.35
CA ASP A 170 11.16 21.12 -6.77
C ASP A 170 10.42 19.88 -7.23
N SER A 171 9.37 20.08 -8.02
CA SER A 171 8.59 19.02 -8.64
C SER A 171 7.85 19.55 -9.85
N LEU A 172 7.89 18.79 -10.92
CA LEU A 172 7.12 19.02 -12.14
C LEU A 172 6.46 17.72 -12.56
N ARG A 173 5.13 17.73 -12.75
CA ARG A 173 4.37 16.58 -13.22
C ARG A 173 3.51 16.97 -14.41
N LEU A 174 3.47 16.13 -15.43
CA LEU A 174 2.60 16.20 -16.59
C LEU A 174 1.67 14.99 -16.59
N ASP A 175 0.37 15.21 -16.58
CA ASP A 175 -0.64 14.17 -16.73
C ASP A 175 -1.34 14.33 -18.06
N ALA A 176 -1.68 13.24 -18.73
CA ALA A 176 -2.48 13.27 -19.95
C ALA A 176 -3.30 11.99 -20.08
N GLU A 177 -4.55 12.14 -20.46
CA GLU A 177 -5.43 11.02 -20.75
C GLU A 177 -6.41 11.36 -21.86
N TYR A 178 -6.88 10.32 -22.57
CA TYR A 178 -8.01 10.44 -23.51
C TYR A 178 -8.68 9.07 -23.71
N GLY A 179 -10.00 9.09 -23.77
CA GLY A 179 -10.80 7.90 -24.05
C GLY A 179 -12.05 8.19 -24.84
N GLY A 180 -12.70 7.13 -25.29
CA GLY A 180 -13.95 7.25 -26.02
C GLY A 180 -14.32 6.04 -26.85
N ALA A 181 -15.42 6.18 -27.59
CA ALA A 181 -15.96 5.11 -28.43
C ALA A 181 -15.19 4.94 -29.75
N LEU A 182 -15.00 3.68 -30.12
CA LEU A 182 -14.54 3.26 -31.45
C LEU A 182 -15.68 2.58 -32.21
N ALA A 183 -15.44 2.24 -33.48
CA ALA A 183 -16.40 1.48 -34.29
C ALA A 183 -16.67 0.07 -33.68
N ASN A 184 -17.88 -0.44 -33.90
CA ASN A 184 -18.31 -1.80 -33.51
C ASN A 184 -18.29 -2.03 -31.97
N ASP A 185 -18.79 -1.09 -31.20
CA ASP A 185 -18.95 -1.16 -29.74
C ASP A 185 -17.62 -1.35 -28.96
N TRP A 186 -16.51 -1.01 -29.58
CA TRP A 186 -15.24 -0.86 -28.88
C TRP A 186 -15.14 0.50 -28.21
N THR A 187 -14.56 0.53 -27.01
CA THR A 187 -14.11 1.75 -26.34
C THR A 187 -12.62 1.64 -26.03
N TYR A 188 -11.96 2.75 -25.85
CA TYR A 188 -10.56 2.78 -25.46
C TYR A 188 -10.32 3.91 -24.47
N HIS A 189 -9.33 3.72 -23.64
CA HIS A 189 -8.75 4.76 -22.80
C HIS A 189 -7.24 4.62 -22.83
N VAL A 190 -6.52 5.74 -22.87
CA VAL A 190 -5.06 5.79 -22.80
C VAL A 190 -4.66 7.01 -22.01
N GLY A 191 -3.69 6.88 -21.12
CA GLY A 191 -3.19 7.99 -20.34
C GLY A 191 -2.05 7.60 -19.43
N GLY A 192 -1.61 8.54 -18.61
CA GLY A 192 -0.53 8.37 -17.66
C GLY A 192 0.10 9.70 -17.29
N PHE A 193 1.25 9.63 -16.66
CA PHE A 193 2.02 10.80 -16.24
C PHE A 193 3.51 10.69 -16.59
N PHE A 194 4.16 11.85 -16.56
CA PHE A 194 5.62 12.01 -16.46
C PHE A 194 5.91 12.95 -15.30
N ARG A 195 6.94 12.69 -14.49
CA ARG A 195 7.37 13.56 -13.39
C ARG A 195 8.88 13.66 -13.27
N ALA A 196 9.34 14.76 -12.67
CA ALA A 196 10.74 15.01 -12.33
C ALA A 196 10.82 16.02 -11.18
N GLY A 197 11.83 15.88 -10.32
CA GLY A 197 12.11 16.77 -9.20
C GLY A 197 12.80 16.09 -8.03
N GLU A 198 12.81 16.74 -6.88
CA GLU A 198 13.40 16.22 -5.65
C GLU A 198 12.40 15.50 -4.73
N GLY A 199 11.10 15.73 -4.93
CA GLY A 199 10.04 15.28 -4.04
C GLY A 199 9.71 16.28 -2.93
N PRO A 200 8.87 15.89 -1.92
CA PRO A 200 8.34 16.82 -0.93
C PRO A 200 9.34 17.28 0.13
N ARG A 201 10.51 16.67 0.23
CA ARG A 201 11.56 17.05 1.19
C ARG A 201 12.81 17.50 0.46
N ASP A 202 13.47 18.51 1.03
CA ASP A 202 14.74 19.05 0.50
C ASP A 202 15.82 17.94 0.47
N SER A 203 16.22 17.58 -0.73
CA SER A 203 17.27 16.61 -1.00
C SER A 203 18.41 17.24 -1.80
N ALA A 204 19.58 16.63 -1.73
CA ALA A 204 20.74 17.15 -2.45
C ALA A 204 20.65 16.97 -3.98
N THR A 205 19.63 16.27 -4.47
CA THR A 205 19.48 15.88 -5.88
C THR A 205 18.03 15.62 -6.24
N ASP A 206 17.72 15.70 -7.54
CA ASP A 206 16.45 15.32 -8.12
C ASP A 206 16.32 13.79 -8.13
N VAL A 207 15.69 13.23 -7.09
CA VAL A 207 15.50 11.77 -6.96
C VAL A 207 14.20 11.31 -7.61
N GLU A 208 13.18 12.20 -7.69
CA GLU A 208 11.88 11.87 -8.27
C GLU A 208 11.92 12.00 -9.78
N GLU A 209 11.90 10.89 -10.50
CA GLU A 209 11.91 10.89 -11.97
C GLU A 209 11.18 9.65 -12.50
N GLY A 210 10.32 9.83 -13.52
CA GLY A 210 9.74 8.67 -14.18
C GLY A 210 8.44 8.92 -14.90
N TYR A 211 7.79 7.84 -15.30
CA TYR A 211 6.51 7.88 -16.02
C TYR A 211 5.67 6.63 -15.80
N GLN A 212 4.38 6.78 -16.00
CA GLN A 212 3.43 5.68 -16.16
C GLN A 212 2.65 5.85 -17.45
N LEU A 213 2.42 4.76 -18.16
CA LEU A 213 1.52 4.68 -19.29
C LEU A 213 0.54 3.54 -19.07
N LYS A 214 -0.76 3.84 -19.13
CA LYS A 214 -1.83 2.83 -19.07
C LYS A 214 -2.71 2.91 -20.32
N ALA A 215 -3.22 1.77 -20.75
CA ALA A 215 -4.20 1.70 -21.83
C ALA A 215 -5.22 0.61 -21.57
N THR A 216 -6.49 0.93 -21.80
CA THR A 216 -7.59 -0.03 -21.75
C THR A 216 -8.30 -0.06 -23.10
N LEU A 217 -8.59 -1.25 -23.62
CA LEU A 217 -9.41 -1.47 -24.80
C LEU A 217 -10.54 -2.41 -24.42
N ALA A 218 -11.78 -1.95 -24.50
CA ALA A 218 -12.95 -2.70 -24.06
C ALA A 218 -13.97 -2.87 -25.18
N ARG A 219 -14.74 -3.96 -25.14
CA ARG A 219 -15.86 -4.19 -26.02
C ARG A 219 -16.99 -4.88 -25.28
N LYS A 220 -18.20 -4.36 -25.46
CA LYS A 220 -19.44 -5.05 -25.07
C LYS A 220 -20.10 -5.64 -26.33
N PHE A 221 -20.67 -6.82 -26.20
CA PHE A 221 -21.40 -7.51 -27.25
C PHE A 221 -22.65 -8.21 -26.66
N ASP A 222 -23.57 -8.70 -27.48
CA ASP A 222 -24.89 -9.17 -27.03
C ASP A 222 -24.88 -10.17 -25.87
N ARG A 223 -23.80 -10.95 -25.71
CA ARG A 223 -23.69 -12.00 -24.71
C ARG A 223 -22.41 -11.95 -23.90
N GLY A 224 -21.86 -10.78 -23.68
CA GLY A 224 -20.67 -10.66 -22.84
C GLY A 224 -19.84 -9.43 -23.10
N SER A 225 -18.64 -9.44 -22.55
CA SER A 225 -17.69 -8.34 -22.66
C SER A 225 -16.26 -8.87 -22.73
N VAL A 226 -15.35 -8.05 -23.23
CA VAL A 226 -13.92 -8.27 -23.14
C VAL A 226 -13.22 -6.94 -22.88
N LYS A 227 -12.25 -6.94 -21.95
CA LYS A 227 -11.35 -5.82 -21.69
C LYS A 227 -9.90 -6.31 -21.79
N PHE A 228 -9.05 -5.47 -22.34
CA PHE A 228 -7.61 -5.64 -22.36
C PHE A 228 -6.98 -4.45 -21.66
N HIS A 229 -6.06 -4.70 -20.72
CA HIS A 229 -5.31 -3.67 -20.02
C HIS A 229 -3.83 -3.81 -20.33
N PHE A 230 -3.18 -2.68 -20.45
CA PHE A 230 -1.73 -2.55 -20.58
C PHE A 230 -1.24 -1.52 -19.59
N LYS A 231 -0.10 -1.78 -18.94
CA LYS A 231 0.62 -0.82 -18.11
C LYS A 231 2.12 -0.92 -18.35
N ARG A 232 2.79 0.23 -18.43
CA ARG A 232 4.22 0.39 -18.26
C ARG A 232 4.44 1.44 -17.18
N LEU A 233 5.13 1.07 -16.14
CA LEU A 233 5.66 1.93 -15.09
C LEU A 233 7.18 1.89 -15.17
N ASP A 234 7.83 3.05 -14.99
CA ASP A 234 9.29 3.22 -14.93
C ASP A 234 9.50 4.52 -14.16
N ASP A 235 9.72 4.38 -12.84
CA ASP A 235 9.55 5.51 -11.94
C ASP A 235 10.39 5.35 -10.69
N VAL A 236 11.16 6.38 -10.36
CA VAL A 236 11.98 6.48 -9.16
C VAL A 236 11.34 7.48 -8.20
N VAL A 237 11.29 7.11 -6.92
CA VAL A 237 10.78 7.98 -5.86
C VAL A 237 11.79 8.10 -4.72
N PRO A 238 11.81 9.23 -4.00
CA PRO A 238 12.65 9.37 -2.83
C PRO A 238 12.22 8.41 -1.71
N THR A 239 13.18 7.98 -0.91
CA THR A 239 12.95 7.13 0.27
C THR A 239 13.33 7.89 1.54
N TYR A 240 12.49 7.79 2.57
CA TYR A 240 12.69 8.49 3.85
C TYR A 240 12.80 7.46 4.98
N LEU A 241 13.97 6.81 5.08
CA LEU A 241 14.27 5.91 6.19
C LEU A 241 14.55 6.69 7.48
N PRO A 242 14.57 6.04 8.67
CA PRO A 242 14.72 6.73 9.93
C PRO A 242 15.91 7.66 9.99
N PHE A 243 15.70 8.85 10.51
CA PHE A 243 16.71 9.87 10.80
C PHE A 243 17.03 9.92 12.32
N PRO A 244 18.19 10.48 12.71
CA PRO A 244 18.56 10.59 14.11
C PRO A 244 17.82 11.75 14.80
N ALA A 245 17.33 11.48 16.01
CA ALA A 245 16.75 12.46 16.90
C ALA A 245 17.31 12.27 18.31
N GLN A 246 17.14 13.24 19.21
CA GLN A 246 17.48 13.11 20.61
C GLN A 246 16.22 13.14 21.46
N TYR A 247 16.03 12.12 22.31
CA TYR A 247 14.93 12.08 23.25
C TYR A 247 15.22 12.97 24.45
N ASN A 248 14.33 13.90 24.78
CA ASN A 248 14.53 14.88 25.86
C ASN A 248 13.74 14.56 27.15
N GLY A 249 13.14 13.37 27.23
CA GLY A 249 12.36 12.90 28.37
C GLY A 249 10.85 13.18 28.29
N GLY A 250 10.37 13.74 27.19
CA GLY A 250 8.95 14.01 26.95
C GLY A 250 8.62 14.35 25.51
N GLY A 251 9.62 14.29 24.62
CA GLY A 251 9.51 14.54 23.20
C GLY A 251 10.87 14.38 22.54
N PHE A 252 10.97 14.73 21.27
CA PHE A 252 12.15 14.55 20.46
C PHE A 252 12.68 15.89 19.97
N SER A 253 13.97 15.97 19.74
CA SER A 253 14.66 17.15 19.21
C SER A 253 15.46 16.76 17.99
N GLU A 254 15.49 17.62 17.01
CA GLU A 254 16.28 17.48 15.80
C GLU A 254 17.78 17.39 16.08
N VAL A 255 18.46 16.59 15.31
CA VAL A 255 19.90 16.47 15.32
C VAL A 255 20.44 16.43 13.89
N GLY A 256 20.77 17.60 13.38
CA GLY A 256 21.39 17.75 12.05
C GLY A 256 20.50 17.51 10.82
N VAL A 257 19.26 17.12 11.03
CA VAL A 257 18.25 16.91 9.98
C VAL A 257 16.95 17.49 10.48
N ASP A 258 16.29 18.30 9.67
CA ASP A 258 14.90 18.70 9.89
C ASP A 258 13.99 17.49 9.77
N PHE A 259 13.03 17.33 10.66
CA PHE A 259 12.19 16.12 10.70
C PHE A 259 11.20 16.03 9.54
N ALA A 260 10.66 17.15 9.15
CA ALA A 260 9.56 17.25 8.23
C ALA A 260 10.01 17.55 6.78
N ASP A 261 10.99 18.43 6.64
CA ASP A 261 11.44 18.97 5.35
C ASP A 261 12.78 18.39 4.89
N GLY A 262 13.54 17.72 5.77
CA GLY A 262 14.88 17.22 5.46
C GLY A 262 14.94 15.73 5.13
N THR A 263 16.06 15.32 4.52
CA THR A 263 16.37 13.91 4.22
C THR A 263 17.83 13.58 4.56
N LEU A 264 18.15 12.28 4.59
CA LEU A 264 19.53 11.78 4.60
C LEU A 264 20.05 11.46 3.20
N LEU A 265 19.26 11.70 2.15
CA LEU A 265 19.70 11.54 0.75
C LEU A 265 20.79 12.55 0.41
N GLU A 266 21.84 12.11 -0.25
CA GLU A 266 23.01 12.93 -0.62
C GLU A 266 23.27 12.95 -2.13
N GLY A 267 22.49 12.19 -2.94
CA GLY A 267 22.57 12.13 -4.40
C GLY A 267 23.79 11.37 -4.89
N PHE A 268 24.12 10.27 -4.24
CA PHE A 268 25.21 9.44 -4.73
C PHE A 268 24.75 8.05 -5.19
N THR A 269 25.60 7.47 -6.01
CA THR A 269 25.46 6.10 -6.47
C THR A 269 26.19 5.19 -5.49
N ASP A 270 25.53 4.20 -4.94
CA ASP A 270 26.13 3.22 -4.04
C ASP A 270 26.46 1.92 -4.78
N CYS A 271 27.64 1.39 -4.54
CA CYS A 271 28.13 0.18 -5.21
C CYS A 271 28.30 -0.98 -4.23
N ALA A 272 27.85 -2.17 -4.64
CA ALA A 272 27.94 -3.36 -3.82
C ALA A 272 28.17 -4.63 -4.66
N PRO A 273 28.78 -5.69 -4.09
CA PRO A 273 28.90 -6.96 -4.78
C PRO A 273 27.56 -7.67 -4.90
N ARG A 274 27.31 -8.25 -6.07
CA ARG A 274 26.19 -9.14 -6.38
C ARG A 274 26.65 -10.60 -6.40
N GLN A 275 25.82 -11.46 -6.99
CA GLN A 275 26.22 -12.86 -7.24
C GLN A 275 27.53 -12.90 -8.04
N ASN A 276 28.35 -13.90 -7.74
CA ASN A 276 29.67 -14.08 -8.37
C ASN A 276 30.66 -12.91 -8.17
N ASN A 277 30.44 -12.08 -7.15
CA ASN A 277 31.27 -10.92 -6.80
C ASN A 277 31.31 -9.83 -7.93
N ALA A 278 30.35 -9.83 -8.83
CA ALA A 278 30.17 -8.70 -9.72
C ALA A 278 29.76 -7.48 -8.89
N VAL A 279 30.42 -6.34 -9.13
CA VAL A 279 30.05 -5.08 -8.46
C VAL A 279 29.05 -4.36 -9.34
N GLU A 280 27.92 -4.00 -8.76
CA GLU A 280 26.90 -3.17 -9.38
C GLU A 280 26.61 -1.95 -8.52
N CYS A 281 26.31 -0.85 -9.19
CA CYS A 281 26.01 0.42 -8.55
C CYS A 281 24.54 0.78 -8.79
N VAL A 282 23.88 1.35 -7.79
CA VAL A 282 22.50 1.84 -7.84
C VAL A 282 22.43 3.27 -7.37
N ASP A 283 21.57 4.06 -7.97
CA ASP A 283 21.31 5.43 -7.57
C ASP A 283 20.31 5.48 -6.41
N GLU A 284 20.33 6.54 -5.62
CA GLU A 284 19.42 6.74 -4.49
C GLU A 284 17.95 6.78 -4.92
N GLY A 285 17.11 6.19 -4.11
CA GLY A 285 15.66 6.16 -4.28
C GLY A 285 15.09 4.74 -4.30
N PHE A 286 13.80 4.67 -4.55
CA PHE A 286 13.10 3.44 -4.87
C PHE A 286 12.73 3.46 -6.35
N GLU A 287 13.39 2.62 -7.15
CA GLU A 287 13.09 2.41 -8.56
C GLU A 287 12.07 1.28 -8.70
N ALA A 288 11.00 1.53 -9.42
CA ALA A 288 9.97 0.56 -9.75
C ALA A 288 9.76 0.48 -11.26
N GLU A 289 10.04 -0.68 -11.83
CA GLU A 289 9.73 -0.99 -13.22
C GLU A 289 8.65 -2.07 -13.28
N MET A 290 7.61 -1.84 -14.08
CA MET A 290 6.57 -2.83 -14.31
C MET A 290 6.05 -2.74 -15.74
N THR A 291 5.95 -3.90 -16.41
CA THR A 291 5.21 -4.03 -17.67
C THR A 291 4.18 -5.12 -17.51
N SER A 292 2.89 -4.80 -17.67
CA SER A 292 1.83 -5.80 -17.54
C SER A 292 0.84 -5.76 -18.69
N PHE A 293 0.28 -6.95 -18.97
CA PHE A 293 -0.83 -7.16 -19.89
C PHE A 293 -1.91 -7.98 -19.20
N ALA A 294 -3.16 -7.55 -19.32
CA ALA A 294 -4.27 -8.30 -18.76
C ALA A 294 -5.43 -8.43 -19.74
N VAL A 295 -6.21 -9.49 -19.58
CA VAL A 295 -7.48 -9.70 -20.24
C VAL A 295 -8.54 -10.09 -19.21
N VAL A 296 -9.71 -9.45 -19.32
CA VAL A 296 -10.93 -9.78 -18.58
C VAL A 296 -12.02 -10.06 -19.58
N ALA A 297 -12.65 -11.22 -19.52
CA ALA A 297 -13.70 -11.62 -20.48
C ALA A 297 -14.82 -12.35 -19.75
N ASP A 298 -16.06 -11.95 -20.04
CA ASP A 298 -17.27 -12.59 -19.55
C ASP A 298 -18.15 -12.98 -20.71
N TYR A 299 -18.77 -14.16 -20.65
CA TYR A 299 -19.62 -14.68 -21.70
C TYR A 299 -20.83 -15.47 -21.16
N ASP A 300 -22.03 -15.07 -21.56
CA ASP A 300 -23.29 -15.75 -21.25
C ASP A 300 -23.47 -16.97 -22.15
N VAL A 301 -23.14 -18.16 -21.65
CA VAL A 301 -23.31 -19.44 -22.37
C VAL A 301 -24.79 -19.74 -22.58
N THR A 302 -25.61 -19.48 -21.58
CA THR A 302 -27.07 -19.55 -21.60
C THR A 302 -27.65 -18.35 -20.89
N ASP A 303 -28.97 -18.26 -20.77
CA ASP A 303 -29.64 -17.18 -20.02
C ASP A 303 -29.46 -17.30 -18.49
N ILE A 304 -28.88 -18.41 -18.01
CA ILE A 304 -28.66 -18.68 -16.59
C ILE A 304 -27.21 -19.08 -16.27
N ILE A 305 -26.36 -19.26 -17.27
CA ILE A 305 -24.95 -19.67 -17.06
C ILE A 305 -24.05 -18.71 -17.79
N SER A 306 -23.14 -18.07 -17.08
CA SER A 306 -22.02 -17.30 -17.62
C SER A 306 -20.69 -17.93 -17.23
N VAL A 307 -19.66 -17.63 -18.02
CA VAL A 307 -18.27 -18.00 -17.75
C VAL A 307 -17.40 -16.75 -17.79
N GLY A 308 -16.46 -16.66 -16.88
CA GLY A 308 -15.49 -15.58 -16.79
C GLY A 308 -14.06 -16.08 -16.92
N LEU A 309 -13.22 -15.28 -17.53
CA LEU A 309 -11.77 -15.42 -17.58
C LEU A 309 -11.14 -14.10 -17.20
N ARG A 310 -10.23 -14.13 -16.25
CA ARG A 310 -9.30 -13.04 -15.94
C ARG A 310 -7.89 -13.60 -16.05
N HIS A 311 -7.00 -12.87 -16.71
CA HIS A 311 -5.60 -13.26 -16.79
C HIS A 311 -4.72 -12.03 -16.91
N ARG A 312 -3.65 -11.97 -16.10
CA ARG A 312 -2.60 -10.96 -16.18
C ARG A 312 -1.22 -11.61 -16.13
N THR A 313 -0.28 -11.08 -16.89
CA THR A 313 1.15 -11.27 -16.71
C THR A 313 1.79 -9.93 -16.42
N ALA A 314 2.75 -9.91 -15.50
CA ALA A 314 3.51 -8.72 -15.15
C ALA A 314 4.98 -9.07 -15.00
N ALA A 315 5.84 -8.35 -15.72
CA ALA A 315 7.28 -8.34 -15.50
C ALA A 315 7.60 -7.15 -14.60
N ILE A 316 8.27 -7.42 -13.48
CA ILE A 316 8.49 -6.45 -12.40
C ILE A 316 9.92 -6.55 -11.89
N GLU A 317 10.64 -5.42 -11.88
CA GLU A 317 11.97 -5.29 -11.30
C GLU A 317 12.14 -3.93 -10.63
N GLY A 318 13.24 -3.72 -9.91
CA GLY A 318 13.52 -2.44 -9.27
C GLY A 318 14.76 -2.44 -8.38
N ASN A 319 14.92 -1.33 -7.65
CA ASN A 319 15.96 -1.15 -6.66
C ASN A 319 15.42 -0.39 -5.46
N PHE A 320 15.93 -0.72 -4.28
CA PHE A 320 15.74 0.07 -3.09
C PHE A 320 17.10 0.51 -2.56
N ALA A 321 17.44 1.79 -2.77
CA ALA A 321 18.72 2.37 -2.36
C ALA A 321 18.47 3.55 -1.42
N SER A 322 18.82 3.41 -0.14
CA SER A 322 18.43 4.38 0.88
C SER A 322 19.36 4.45 2.07
N PRO A 323 19.68 5.67 2.56
CA PRO A 323 20.42 5.86 3.80
C PRO A 323 19.53 5.59 5.03
N PHE A 324 20.00 4.75 5.94
CA PHE A 324 19.37 4.42 7.21
C PHE A 324 20.27 4.86 8.37
N ALA A 325 19.81 5.73 9.23
CA ALA A 325 20.55 6.11 10.43
C ALA A 325 20.69 4.92 11.38
N ALA A 326 21.77 4.18 11.28
CA ALA A 326 21.97 2.97 12.07
C ALA A 326 22.29 3.27 13.54
N ILE A 327 23.22 4.23 13.77
CA ILE A 327 23.61 4.66 15.10
C ILE A 327 23.91 6.17 15.05
N ALA A 328 23.29 6.94 15.94
CA ALA A 328 23.69 8.31 16.21
C ALA A 328 24.43 8.39 17.56
N PHE A 329 25.48 9.18 17.63
CA PHE A 329 26.34 9.23 18.84
C PHE A 329 27.15 10.54 18.90
N ASP A 330 27.61 10.88 20.10
CA ASP A 330 28.58 11.96 20.29
C ASP A 330 30.01 11.42 20.13
N ASP A 331 30.64 11.70 18.97
CA ASP A 331 32.06 11.39 18.77
C ASP A 331 32.93 12.35 19.62
N PRO A 332 33.85 11.84 20.46
CA PRO A 332 34.65 12.69 21.36
C PRO A 332 35.55 13.70 20.63
N THR A 333 35.82 13.49 19.34
CA THR A 333 36.72 14.34 18.54
C THR A 333 35.92 15.25 17.61
N ASN A 334 34.84 14.73 17.04
CA ASN A 334 34.12 15.36 15.94
C ASN A 334 32.78 15.96 16.36
N GLY A 335 32.23 15.55 17.52
CA GLY A 335 30.90 15.97 18.00
C GLY A 335 29.77 15.03 17.52
N PRO A 336 28.52 15.52 17.49
CA PRO A 336 27.39 14.72 17.06
C PRO A 336 27.61 14.12 15.67
N SER A 337 27.44 12.81 15.58
CA SER A 337 27.80 12.01 14.41
C SER A 337 26.76 10.92 14.17
N VAL A 338 26.65 10.47 12.93
CA VAL A 338 25.80 9.33 12.54
C VAL A 338 26.60 8.33 11.72
N GLN A 339 26.41 7.06 12.02
CA GLN A 339 26.75 5.95 11.16
C GLN A 339 25.48 5.62 10.37
N ILE A 340 25.55 5.78 9.07
CA ILE A 340 24.50 5.43 8.13
C ILE A 340 24.80 4.04 7.58
N HIS A 341 23.82 3.13 7.65
CA HIS A 341 23.82 1.94 6.83
C HIS A 341 23.11 2.28 5.51
N TYR A 342 23.81 2.18 4.43
CA TYR A 342 23.24 2.43 3.13
C TYR A 342 22.68 1.14 2.57
N PHE A 343 21.36 1.06 2.48
CA PHE A 343 20.67 -0.06 1.85
C PHE A 343 20.95 -0.04 0.35
N ASN A 344 21.38 -1.15 -0.18
CA ASN A 344 21.61 -1.37 -1.60
C ASN A 344 20.94 -2.68 -2.00
N THR A 345 19.61 -2.65 -2.08
CA THR A 345 18.80 -3.83 -2.37
C THR A 345 18.40 -3.83 -3.83
N LYS A 346 18.78 -4.88 -4.54
CA LYS A 346 18.33 -5.14 -5.90
C LYS A 346 17.10 -6.04 -5.86
N LEU A 347 16.09 -5.69 -6.62
CA LEU A 347 14.86 -6.45 -6.86
C LEU A 347 14.93 -6.98 -8.28
N ASP A 348 15.68 -8.07 -8.48
CA ASP A 348 16.06 -8.56 -9.81
C ASP A 348 14.88 -9.22 -10.54
N ASP A 349 13.95 -9.81 -9.80
CA ASP A 349 12.77 -10.48 -10.34
C ASP A 349 11.63 -10.44 -9.31
N LEU A 350 10.48 -9.94 -9.74
CA LEU A 350 9.22 -9.97 -9.02
C LEU A 350 8.08 -10.31 -10.00
N ASP A 351 8.41 -10.98 -11.10
CA ASP A 351 7.48 -11.35 -12.15
C ASP A 351 6.32 -12.17 -11.61
N ASN A 352 5.14 -11.93 -12.13
CA ASN A 352 3.99 -12.71 -11.73
C ASN A 352 2.99 -12.96 -12.86
N SER A 353 2.26 -14.07 -12.72
CA SER A 353 1.08 -14.34 -13.53
C SER A 353 -0.13 -14.63 -12.63
N ASN A 354 -1.28 -14.10 -12.99
CA ASN A 354 -2.54 -14.34 -12.30
C ASN A 354 -3.59 -14.82 -13.29
N THR A 355 -4.30 -15.91 -12.97
CA THR A 355 -5.38 -16.47 -13.79
C THR A 355 -6.56 -16.83 -12.91
N GLU A 356 -7.75 -16.38 -13.29
CA GLU A 356 -8.99 -16.78 -12.64
C GLU A 356 -10.00 -17.23 -13.69
N LEU A 357 -10.60 -18.39 -13.46
CA LEU A 357 -11.68 -18.97 -14.26
C LEU A 357 -12.93 -19.08 -13.39
N THR A 358 -14.05 -18.59 -13.87
CA THR A 358 -15.34 -18.64 -13.16
C THR A 358 -16.45 -19.26 -13.99
N VAL A 359 -17.37 -19.93 -13.31
CA VAL A 359 -18.67 -20.34 -13.85
C VAL A 359 -19.73 -19.85 -12.89
N THR A 360 -20.61 -19.00 -13.37
CA THR A 360 -21.70 -18.44 -12.58
C THR A 360 -23.03 -18.97 -13.10
N ALA A 361 -23.88 -19.45 -12.17
CA ALA A 361 -25.24 -19.88 -12.46
C ALA A 361 -26.24 -18.96 -11.74
N GLU A 362 -27.04 -18.21 -12.49
CA GLU A 362 -28.13 -17.37 -11.95
C GLU A 362 -29.42 -18.19 -11.91
N LEU A 363 -29.83 -18.59 -10.72
CA LEU A 363 -31.05 -19.33 -10.46
C LEU A 363 -32.14 -18.38 -9.96
N GLU A 364 -33.40 -18.82 -9.92
CA GLU A 364 -34.53 -17.97 -9.52
C GLU A 364 -34.42 -17.37 -8.10
N THR A 365 -33.68 -18.05 -7.21
CA THR A 365 -33.61 -17.68 -5.78
C THR A 365 -32.22 -17.37 -5.28
N PHE A 366 -31.18 -17.74 -6.03
CA PHE A 366 -29.79 -17.48 -5.66
C PHE A 366 -28.88 -17.57 -6.88
N THR A 367 -27.70 -16.96 -6.76
CA THR A 367 -26.60 -17.08 -7.70
C THR A 367 -25.52 -17.96 -7.09
N ALA A 368 -24.94 -18.84 -7.90
CA ALA A 368 -23.80 -19.69 -7.51
C ALA A 368 -22.63 -19.43 -8.46
N THR A 369 -21.48 -19.05 -7.91
CA THR A 369 -20.24 -18.88 -8.65
C THR A 369 -19.20 -19.88 -8.14
N ALA A 370 -18.72 -20.74 -9.04
CA ALA A 370 -17.56 -21.60 -8.78
C ALA A 370 -16.37 -21.04 -9.54
N GLY A 371 -15.24 -20.87 -8.86
CA GLY A 371 -14.04 -20.31 -9.45
C GLY A 371 -12.79 -21.14 -9.14
N LEU A 372 -11.77 -20.97 -9.97
CA LEU A 372 -10.42 -21.44 -9.77
C LEU A 372 -9.47 -20.26 -10.01
N ALA A 373 -8.81 -19.81 -8.96
CA ALA A 373 -7.75 -18.81 -9.04
C ALA A 373 -6.40 -19.48 -8.98
N MET A 374 -5.45 -19.01 -9.78
CA MET A 374 -4.07 -19.45 -9.82
C MET A 374 -3.18 -18.22 -9.93
N MET A 375 -2.09 -18.19 -9.18
CA MET A 375 -1.10 -17.13 -9.25
C MET A 375 0.30 -17.69 -9.03
N ASP A 376 1.23 -17.32 -9.89
CA ASP A 376 2.64 -17.64 -9.77
C ASP A 376 3.39 -16.32 -9.52
N GLN A 377 4.36 -16.33 -8.59
CA GLN A 377 5.19 -15.17 -8.25
C GLN A 377 6.64 -15.60 -8.11
N ASP A 378 7.50 -15.11 -9.01
CA ASP A 378 8.94 -15.20 -8.87
C ASP A 378 9.46 -14.08 -7.97
N ILE A 379 10.45 -14.35 -7.12
CA ILE A 379 11.06 -13.34 -6.24
C ILE A 379 12.56 -13.58 -6.16
N THR A 380 13.34 -12.68 -6.75
CA THR A 380 14.80 -12.65 -6.60
C THR A 380 15.22 -11.30 -6.04
N THR A 381 15.74 -11.30 -4.81
CA THR A 381 16.23 -10.09 -4.16
C THR A 381 17.64 -10.28 -3.61
N VAL A 382 18.48 -9.24 -3.76
CA VAL A 382 19.85 -9.22 -3.27
C VAL A 382 20.04 -8.02 -2.35
N TRP A 383 20.37 -8.26 -1.09
CA TRP A 383 20.55 -7.21 -0.09
C TRP A 383 22.02 -7.02 0.19
N ASN A 384 22.48 -5.78 0.12
CA ASN A 384 23.81 -5.36 0.56
C ASN A 384 23.69 -4.06 1.35
N PHE A 385 24.74 -3.79 2.13
CA PHE A 385 24.82 -2.61 2.96
C PHE A 385 26.24 -2.11 2.98
N ASN A 386 26.40 -0.78 2.89
CA ASN A 386 27.67 -0.11 3.14
C ASN A 386 27.53 0.82 4.35
N GLU A 387 28.61 1.11 5.04
CA GLU A 387 28.64 2.04 6.16
C GLU A 387 29.18 3.40 5.73
N TYR A 388 28.43 4.46 6.05
CA TYR A 388 28.80 5.85 5.82
C TYR A 388 28.86 6.59 7.14
N TYR A 389 29.95 7.31 7.38
CA TYR A 389 30.16 8.09 8.59
C TYR A 389 30.05 9.57 8.28
N ARG A 390 29.08 10.26 8.92
CA ARG A 390 28.76 11.66 8.73
C ARG A 390 28.69 12.41 10.05
N LEU A 391 29.19 13.65 10.06
CA LEU A 391 28.85 14.57 11.13
C LEU A 391 27.40 15.00 11.00
N LEU A 392 26.72 15.18 12.12
CA LEU A 392 25.37 15.76 12.17
C LEU A 392 25.48 17.29 12.14
N ASP A 393 26.09 17.82 11.07
CA ASP A 393 26.17 19.24 10.75
C ASP A 393 25.39 19.55 9.47
N ALA A 394 25.21 20.83 9.17
CA ALA A 394 24.43 21.26 7.98
C ALA A 394 24.99 20.74 6.64
N ASN A 395 26.27 20.29 6.60
CA ASN A 395 26.90 19.79 5.39
C ASN A 395 27.04 18.27 5.40
N ARG A 396 26.60 17.59 6.46
CA ARG A 396 26.80 16.13 6.66
C ARG A 396 28.23 15.71 6.32
N THR A 397 29.21 16.44 6.90
CA THR A 397 30.63 16.31 6.53
C THR A 397 31.13 14.88 6.75
N PRO A 398 31.65 14.20 5.70
CA PRO A 398 32.24 12.88 5.84
C PRO A 398 33.47 12.89 6.74
N TYR A 399 33.65 11.88 7.57
CA TYR A 399 34.84 11.71 8.37
C TYR A 399 35.29 10.25 8.44
N ASN A 400 36.59 10.05 8.57
CA ASN A 400 37.15 8.70 8.63
C ASN A 400 37.14 8.18 10.06
N THR A 401 36.70 6.92 10.23
CA THR A 401 36.82 6.16 11.44
C THR A 401 37.16 4.71 11.13
N GLY A 402 38.00 4.05 11.94
CA GLY A 402 38.48 2.72 11.65
C GLY A 402 39.18 2.64 10.28
N ASP A 403 38.76 1.71 9.46
CA ASP A 403 39.30 1.48 8.12
C ASP A 403 38.55 2.24 7.02
N SER A 404 37.58 3.12 7.38
CA SER A 404 36.81 3.91 6.39
C SER A 404 37.73 4.91 5.63
N VAL A 405 37.40 5.15 4.38
CA VAL A 405 38.09 6.11 3.50
C VAL A 405 37.04 7.07 2.94
N GLY A 406 37.23 8.38 3.13
CA GLY A 406 36.24 9.38 2.74
C GLY A 406 34.91 9.24 3.50
N GLY A 407 34.97 8.62 4.69
CA GLY A 407 33.75 8.30 5.48
C GLY A 407 32.97 7.10 4.97
N VAL A 408 33.54 6.25 4.11
CA VAL A 408 32.90 5.05 3.55
C VAL A 408 33.64 3.79 3.96
N LEU A 409 32.91 2.78 4.41
CA LEU A 409 33.37 1.42 4.64
C LEU A 409 32.44 0.45 3.89
N TYR A 410 32.97 -0.30 2.96
CA TYR A 410 32.17 -1.23 2.18
C TYR A 410 31.80 -2.48 3.01
N GLY A 411 30.50 -2.75 3.04
CA GLY A 411 29.90 -3.71 3.96
C GLY A 411 29.54 -3.10 5.31
N ASN A 412 29.08 -3.96 6.23
CA ASN A 412 28.68 -3.51 7.57
C ASN A 412 29.28 -4.35 8.69
N PRO A 413 30.63 -4.35 8.86
CA PRO A 413 31.32 -5.17 9.85
C PRO A 413 30.90 -4.86 11.29
N THR A 414 30.44 -3.66 11.59
CA THR A 414 29.89 -3.26 12.91
C THR A 414 28.68 -4.14 13.29
N TRP A 415 27.90 -4.59 12.33
CA TRP A 415 26.73 -5.45 12.51
C TRP A 415 27.03 -6.93 12.21
N GLY A 416 28.30 -7.29 12.01
CA GLY A 416 28.72 -8.67 11.76
C GLY A 416 28.29 -9.22 10.40
N ASN A 417 28.05 -8.36 9.43
CA ASN A 417 27.52 -8.70 8.09
C ASN A 417 26.16 -9.41 8.14
N CYS A 418 25.32 -9.06 9.10
CA CYS A 418 24.01 -9.65 9.32
C CYS A 418 23.10 -9.65 8.09
N CYS A 419 23.35 -8.73 7.17
CA CYS A 419 22.31 -8.30 6.26
C CYS A 419 22.70 -8.40 4.77
N THR A 420 23.82 -9.07 4.45
CA THR A 420 24.14 -9.47 3.08
C THR A 420 23.41 -10.78 2.77
N ARG A 421 22.40 -10.72 1.89
CA ARG A 421 21.47 -11.83 1.65
C ARG A 421 21.11 -11.92 0.17
N LEU A 422 20.79 -13.15 -0.24
CA LEU A 422 20.15 -13.47 -1.51
C LEU A 422 18.92 -14.30 -1.20
N TYR A 423 17.79 -13.92 -1.73
CA TYR A 423 16.59 -14.74 -1.80
C TYR A 423 16.23 -14.95 -3.27
N ASP A 424 16.00 -16.19 -3.64
CA ASP A 424 15.65 -16.60 -5.01
C ASP A 424 14.65 -17.73 -4.90
N TYR A 425 13.35 -17.41 -5.07
CA TYR A 425 12.27 -18.36 -4.84
C TYR A 425 11.05 -18.06 -5.70
N GLU A 426 10.23 -19.09 -5.88
CA GLU A 426 8.95 -19.07 -6.55
C GLU A 426 7.84 -19.48 -5.57
N VAL A 427 6.69 -18.84 -5.70
CA VAL A 427 5.45 -19.19 -5.00
C VAL A 427 4.38 -19.50 -6.02
N GLU A 428 3.96 -20.75 -6.12
CA GLU A 428 2.81 -21.17 -6.89
C GLU A 428 1.58 -21.24 -5.98
N ALA A 429 0.51 -20.54 -6.33
CA ALA A 429 -0.72 -20.48 -5.56
C ALA A 429 -1.90 -20.99 -6.39
N MET A 430 -2.70 -21.89 -5.82
CA MET A 430 -3.93 -22.39 -6.43
C MET A 430 -5.08 -22.35 -5.41
N ALA A 431 -6.24 -21.83 -5.82
CA ALA A 431 -7.36 -21.71 -4.94
C ALA A 431 -8.72 -21.93 -5.65
N PRO A 432 -9.29 -23.13 -5.55
CA PRO A 432 -10.69 -23.36 -5.89
C PRO A 432 -11.61 -22.68 -4.86
N TYR A 433 -12.70 -22.06 -5.33
CA TYR A 433 -13.67 -21.44 -4.45
C TYR A 433 -15.11 -21.62 -4.92
N LEU A 434 -16.06 -21.45 -3.98
CA LEU A 434 -17.49 -21.42 -4.23
C LEU A 434 -18.09 -20.25 -3.48
N ALA A 435 -18.85 -19.40 -4.19
CA ALA A 435 -19.62 -18.32 -3.63
C ALA A 435 -21.11 -18.49 -3.98
N LEU A 436 -21.96 -18.33 -2.99
CA LEU A 436 -23.41 -18.35 -3.10
C LEU A 436 -23.95 -17.03 -2.59
N SER A 437 -24.86 -16.41 -3.34
CA SER A 437 -25.56 -15.21 -2.88
C SER A 437 -27.01 -15.22 -3.34
N GLY A 438 -27.89 -14.59 -2.58
CA GLY A 438 -29.29 -14.56 -2.96
C GLY A 438 -30.12 -13.64 -2.07
N THR A 439 -31.43 -13.60 -2.33
CA THR A 439 -32.40 -12.81 -1.56
C THR A 439 -33.52 -13.68 -1.03
N ILE A 440 -33.96 -13.41 0.18
CA ILE A 440 -35.13 -14.01 0.78
C ILE A 440 -36.23 -12.94 0.91
N GLY A 441 -37.28 -13.10 0.11
CA GLY A 441 -38.24 -12.01 -0.12
C GLY A 441 -37.56 -10.86 -0.87
N ASP A 442 -38.00 -9.62 -0.60
CA ASP A 442 -37.49 -8.42 -1.29
C ASP A 442 -36.50 -7.63 -0.42
N ARG A 443 -36.10 -8.13 0.78
CA ARG A 443 -35.40 -7.32 1.80
C ARG A 443 -34.23 -7.97 2.49
N LEU A 444 -34.07 -9.27 2.42
CA LEU A 444 -32.96 -9.96 3.06
C LEU A 444 -32.03 -10.54 2.01
N GLY A 445 -30.92 -9.86 1.77
CA GLY A 445 -29.76 -10.37 1.05
C GLY A 445 -28.93 -11.29 1.94
N TRP A 446 -28.32 -12.31 1.37
CA TRP A 446 -27.39 -13.20 2.04
C TRP A 446 -26.28 -13.65 1.09
N ASP A 447 -25.11 -13.94 1.64
CA ASP A 447 -23.99 -14.53 0.92
C ASP A 447 -23.25 -15.54 1.80
N ILE A 448 -22.65 -16.54 1.16
CA ILE A 448 -21.78 -17.54 1.78
C ILE A 448 -20.68 -17.85 0.77
N SER A 449 -19.44 -17.85 1.20
CA SER A 449 -18.32 -18.23 0.35
C SER A 449 -17.31 -19.10 1.09
N TYR A 450 -16.63 -19.96 0.32
CA TYR A 450 -15.56 -20.84 0.78
C TYR A 450 -14.46 -20.90 -0.26
N ARG A 451 -13.20 -20.89 0.18
CA ARG A 451 -12.01 -20.99 -0.65
C ARG A 451 -10.99 -21.86 0.05
N GLN A 452 -10.42 -22.80 -0.66
CA GLN A 452 -9.22 -23.53 -0.23
C GLN A 452 -8.02 -22.83 -0.88
N ASN A 453 -7.01 -22.51 -0.08
CA ASN A 453 -5.78 -21.91 -0.55
C ASN A 453 -4.66 -22.93 -0.41
N ASP A 454 -4.01 -23.25 -1.51
CA ASP A 454 -2.87 -24.15 -1.59
C ASP A 454 -1.68 -23.35 -2.17
N TYR A 455 -0.54 -23.39 -1.48
CA TYR A 455 0.70 -22.74 -1.88
C TYR A 455 1.86 -23.72 -1.88
N ASP A 456 2.59 -23.75 -2.98
CA ASP A 456 3.88 -24.43 -3.10
C ASP A 456 4.99 -23.37 -3.13
N VAL A 457 5.94 -23.44 -2.21
CA VAL A 457 7.06 -22.50 -2.12
C VAL A 457 8.36 -23.25 -2.30
N SER A 458 9.15 -22.85 -3.28
CA SER A 458 10.45 -23.48 -3.56
C SER A 458 11.50 -22.44 -3.92
N GLY A 459 12.73 -22.66 -3.48
CA GLY A 459 13.79 -21.74 -3.81
C GLY A 459 15.10 -21.98 -3.08
N THR A 460 15.91 -20.94 -3.07
CA THR A 460 17.18 -20.92 -2.34
C THR A 460 17.34 -19.59 -1.62
N PHE A 461 18.02 -19.61 -0.49
CA PHE A 461 18.50 -18.42 0.17
C PHE A 461 19.96 -18.53 0.55
N ALA A 462 20.65 -17.40 0.59
CA ALA A 462 22.01 -17.31 1.11
C ALA A 462 22.05 -16.17 2.13
N GLU A 463 22.55 -16.49 3.30
CA GLU A 463 22.81 -15.52 4.36
C GLU A 463 24.29 -15.52 4.70
N GLY A 464 24.73 -14.37 5.22
CA GLY A 464 26.08 -14.20 5.68
C GLY A 464 27.08 -14.12 4.55
N ALA A 465 28.22 -13.59 4.90
CA ALA A 465 29.20 -13.19 3.93
C ALA A 465 30.51 -13.91 4.12
N VAL A 466 31.09 -14.29 3.03
CA VAL A 466 32.54 -14.47 2.97
C VAL A 466 33.16 -13.10 2.78
N LEU A 467 33.97 -12.68 3.75
CA LEU A 467 34.70 -11.40 3.66
C LEU A 467 35.92 -11.57 2.76
N ILE A 468 35.98 -10.77 1.70
CA ILE A 468 37.11 -10.77 0.76
C ILE A 468 37.59 -9.36 0.48
N PRO A 469 38.88 -9.17 0.13
CA PRO A 469 39.31 -7.94 -0.52
C PRO A 469 38.70 -7.85 -1.92
N LEU A 470 37.98 -6.73 -2.22
CA LEU A 470 37.31 -6.51 -3.50
C LEU A 470 37.34 -5.03 -3.83
N ASP A 471 37.76 -4.69 -5.04
CA ASP A 471 37.68 -3.34 -5.59
C ASP A 471 36.21 -3.01 -5.89
N VAL A 472 35.57 -2.24 -5.03
CA VAL A 472 34.16 -1.90 -5.12
C VAL A 472 33.94 -0.54 -5.77
N ASP A 473 34.83 0.42 -5.55
CA ASP A 473 34.77 1.76 -6.15
C ASP A 473 35.32 1.82 -7.57
N GLY A 474 35.93 0.72 -8.05
CA GLY A 474 36.40 0.59 -9.43
C GLY A 474 37.66 1.41 -9.74
N ASP A 475 38.44 1.85 -8.74
CA ASP A 475 39.64 2.64 -8.92
C ASP A 475 40.85 1.79 -9.35
N GLY A 476 40.71 0.46 -9.34
CA GLY A 476 41.71 -0.53 -9.70
C GLY A 476 42.69 -0.87 -8.58
N GLN A 477 42.43 -0.41 -7.35
CA GLN A 477 43.22 -0.73 -6.16
C GLN A 477 42.25 -1.21 -5.06
N ILE A 478 42.74 -1.96 -4.10
CA ILE A 478 41.99 -2.34 -2.94
C ILE A 478 42.36 -1.43 -1.78
N GLY A 479 41.50 -0.50 -1.47
CA GLY A 479 41.63 0.46 -0.39
C GLY A 479 41.59 -0.17 1.02
N ALA A 480 41.76 0.63 2.06
CA ALA A 480 41.60 0.15 3.44
C ALA A 480 40.17 -0.25 3.73
N ASN A 481 39.19 0.48 3.16
CA ASN A 481 37.74 0.27 3.26
C ASN A 481 37.23 -0.90 2.41
N GLU A 482 38.06 -1.58 1.68
CA GLU A 482 37.71 -2.68 0.75
C GLU A 482 38.37 -4.02 1.12
N GLN A 483 39.02 -4.08 2.28
CA GLN A 483 39.75 -5.29 2.72
C GLN A 483 38.85 -6.41 3.17
N GLN A 484 37.61 -6.10 3.60
CA GLN A 484 36.67 -7.05 4.18
C GLN A 484 35.25 -6.82 3.62
N VAL A 485 35.13 -6.86 2.31
CA VAL A 485 33.83 -6.67 1.63
C VAL A 485 33.02 -7.97 1.75
N PRO A 486 31.78 -7.90 2.29
CA PRO A 486 30.92 -9.07 2.39
C PRO A 486 30.37 -9.45 1.03
N THR A 487 30.47 -10.74 0.71
CA THR A 487 29.94 -11.32 -0.52
C THR A 487 28.89 -12.37 -0.21
N ILE A 488 28.01 -12.66 -1.15
CA ILE A 488 26.94 -13.63 -0.99
C ILE A 488 27.54 -15.01 -0.67
N GLY A 489 27.04 -15.62 0.39
CA GLY A 489 27.43 -16.97 0.84
C GLY A 489 26.92 -18.08 -0.06
N ALA A 490 27.10 -19.33 0.38
CA ALA A 490 26.54 -20.48 -0.32
C ALA A 490 25.03 -20.55 -0.12
N SER A 491 24.28 -20.69 -1.22
CA SER A 491 22.83 -20.83 -1.16
C SER A 491 22.41 -22.19 -0.56
N SER A 492 21.37 -22.17 0.25
CA SER A 492 20.68 -23.31 0.83
C SER A 492 19.31 -23.46 0.19
N PRO A 493 18.94 -24.65 -0.31
CA PRO A 493 17.62 -24.85 -0.88
C PRO A 493 16.57 -25.00 0.21
N TYR A 494 15.33 -24.60 -0.10
CA TYR A 494 14.16 -24.90 0.70
C TYR A 494 12.95 -25.19 -0.18
N ASN A 495 12.00 -25.95 0.37
CA ASN A 495 10.76 -26.31 -0.27
C ASN A 495 9.74 -26.65 0.81
N TYR A 496 8.58 -26.01 0.77
CA TYR A 496 7.48 -26.31 1.67
C TYR A 496 6.14 -26.03 1.01
N ASP A 497 5.13 -26.75 1.47
CA ASP A 497 3.74 -26.56 1.09
C ASP A 497 3.01 -25.89 2.24
N GLN A 498 2.08 -24.98 1.95
CA GLN A 498 1.22 -24.34 2.93
C GLN A 498 -0.21 -24.34 2.40
N ASP A 499 -1.14 -24.88 3.21
CA ASP A 499 -2.56 -24.86 2.89
C ASP A 499 -3.39 -24.31 4.04
N PHE A 500 -4.46 -23.59 3.72
CA PHE A 500 -5.47 -23.15 4.66
C PHE A 500 -6.79 -22.86 3.98
N ASP A 501 -7.88 -23.01 4.75
CA ASP A 501 -9.22 -22.70 4.30
C ASP A 501 -9.60 -21.27 4.64
N SER A 502 -10.39 -20.63 3.78
CA SER A 502 -11.03 -19.34 4.05
C SER A 502 -12.51 -19.45 3.80
N TRP A 503 -13.34 -18.80 4.63
CA TRP A 503 -14.77 -18.78 4.43
C TRP A 503 -15.40 -17.49 4.96
N SER A 504 -16.56 -17.13 4.42
CA SER A 504 -17.37 -16.02 4.92
C SER A 504 -18.84 -16.34 4.84
N ILE A 505 -19.61 -15.72 5.73
CA ILE A 505 -21.06 -15.73 5.74
C ILE A 505 -21.56 -14.33 6.08
N GLY A 506 -22.46 -13.80 5.25
CA GLY A 506 -23.00 -12.46 5.41
C GLY A 506 -24.50 -12.40 5.18
N ALA A 507 -25.11 -11.38 5.76
CA ALA A 507 -26.51 -11.02 5.51
C ALA A 507 -26.71 -9.51 5.60
N ASN A 508 -27.56 -8.97 4.73
CA ASN A 508 -27.98 -7.59 4.71
C ASN A 508 -29.51 -7.50 4.67
N TYR A 509 -30.10 -6.81 5.63
CA TYR A 509 -31.56 -6.64 5.75
C TYR A 509 -31.94 -5.18 5.49
N ALA A 510 -32.60 -4.91 4.36
CA ALA A 510 -33.19 -3.62 4.05
C ALA A 510 -34.46 -3.40 4.95
N ALA A 511 -34.25 -2.78 6.11
CA ALA A 511 -35.33 -2.46 7.05
C ALA A 511 -36.32 -1.48 6.45
N THR A 512 -35.84 -0.52 5.67
CA THR A 512 -36.60 0.39 4.79
C THR A 512 -35.87 0.51 3.48
N ASP A 513 -36.35 1.30 2.53
CA ASP A 513 -35.67 1.58 1.26
C ASP A 513 -34.43 2.46 1.47
N SER A 514 -34.26 3.08 2.64
CA SER A 514 -33.15 3.97 3.00
C SER A 514 -32.32 3.50 4.20
N VAL A 515 -32.70 2.40 4.85
CA VAL A 515 -31.96 1.86 6.02
C VAL A 515 -31.78 0.35 5.87
N ALA A 516 -30.53 -0.09 5.88
CA ALA A 516 -30.15 -1.49 5.91
C ALA A 516 -29.35 -1.82 7.18
N LEU A 517 -29.48 -3.06 7.64
CA LEU A 517 -28.70 -3.66 8.72
C LEU A 517 -27.91 -4.82 8.15
N PHE A 518 -26.64 -4.92 8.44
CA PHE A 518 -25.83 -6.04 7.97
C PHE A 518 -25.05 -6.72 9.08
N VAL A 519 -24.72 -7.96 8.85
CA VAL A 519 -23.82 -8.75 9.69
C VAL A 519 -23.00 -9.67 8.80
N ASN A 520 -21.73 -9.84 9.11
CA ASN A 520 -20.91 -10.90 8.52
C ASN A 520 -19.94 -11.49 9.54
N TYR A 521 -19.48 -12.67 9.22
CA TYR A 521 -18.32 -13.32 9.87
C TYR A 521 -17.47 -13.97 8.79
N SER A 522 -16.16 -13.85 8.93
CA SER A 522 -15.19 -14.44 8.02
C SER A 522 -13.98 -14.96 8.79
N GLU A 523 -13.36 -16.02 8.26
CA GLU A 523 -12.17 -16.65 8.81
C GLU A 523 -11.28 -17.12 7.65
N GLY A 524 -9.97 -16.97 7.79
CA GLY A 524 -9.00 -17.36 6.79
C GLY A 524 -7.60 -16.95 7.20
N GLY A 525 -6.68 -16.90 6.24
CA GLY A 525 -5.29 -16.59 6.53
C GLY A 525 -4.58 -15.83 5.41
N GLY A 526 -3.33 -15.49 5.70
CA GLY A 526 -2.39 -14.92 4.75
C GLY A 526 -1.04 -15.62 4.83
N LEU A 527 -0.49 -16.00 3.67
CA LEU A 527 0.84 -16.59 3.56
C LEU A 527 1.89 -15.56 4.03
N ALA A 528 2.80 -15.98 4.89
CA ALA A 528 3.96 -15.19 5.27
C ALA A 528 4.94 -15.04 4.10
N ALA A 529 5.58 -13.88 4.00
CA ALA A 529 6.64 -13.67 3.02
C ALA A 529 7.82 -14.64 3.28
N PRO A 530 8.22 -15.47 2.31
CA PRO A 530 9.27 -16.49 2.52
C PRO A 530 10.61 -15.93 2.99
N ASP A 531 10.97 -14.72 2.58
CA ASP A 531 12.17 -13.99 3.00
C ASP A 531 12.13 -13.55 4.48
N ARG A 532 10.96 -13.52 5.10
CA ARG A 532 10.77 -13.18 6.51
C ARG A 532 10.73 -14.39 7.44
N ILE A 533 10.63 -15.60 6.90
CA ILE A 533 10.49 -16.83 7.70
C ILE A 533 11.67 -17.81 7.57
N THR A 534 12.75 -17.43 6.90
CA THR A 534 13.96 -18.28 6.73
C THR A 534 14.53 -18.79 8.06
N GLY A 535 14.38 -18.05 9.16
CA GLY A 535 14.76 -18.48 10.51
C GLY A 535 13.91 -19.62 11.10
N ASN A 536 12.79 -19.98 10.45
CA ASN A 536 11.91 -21.09 10.84
C ASN A 536 12.11 -22.34 9.97
N LEU A 537 13.11 -22.32 9.08
CA LEU A 537 13.42 -23.47 8.23
C LEU A 537 14.23 -24.50 8.97
N ASN A 538 13.79 -25.75 8.89
CA ASN A 538 14.54 -26.91 9.32
C ASN A 538 15.75 -27.15 8.41
N SER A 539 16.71 -27.95 8.88
CA SER A 539 17.91 -28.29 8.10
C SER A 539 17.64 -29.07 6.82
N ASP A 540 16.45 -29.62 6.64
CA ASP A 540 15.99 -30.31 5.43
C ASP A 540 15.18 -29.38 4.48
N GLY A 541 15.01 -28.11 4.83
CA GLY A 541 14.33 -27.11 4.03
C GLY A 541 12.83 -27.02 4.26
N THR A 542 12.28 -27.77 5.22
CA THR A 542 10.87 -27.67 5.63
C THR A 542 10.67 -26.59 6.68
N LEU A 543 9.45 -26.09 6.85
CA LEU A 543 9.10 -25.15 7.91
C LEU A 543 8.83 -25.85 9.25
N ASP A 544 9.04 -25.12 10.34
CA ASP A 544 8.54 -25.48 11.66
C ASP A 544 7.00 -25.50 11.66
N ASP A 545 6.41 -26.39 12.48
CA ASP A 545 4.95 -26.47 12.63
C ASP A 545 4.39 -25.10 13.11
N GLY A 546 3.37 -24.61 12.42
CA GLY A 546 2.69 -23.33 12.74
C GLY A 546 3.42 -22.07 12.27
N ALA A 547 4.51 -22.19 11.51
CA ALA A 547 5.09 -21.11 10.75
C ALA A 547 4.52 -21.12 9.32
N GLY A 548 4.52 -19.99 8.66
CA GLY A 548 4.22 -19.90 7.23
C GLY A 548 2.93 -19.17 6.88
N TYR A 549 1.94 -19.06 7.77
CA TYR A 549 0.76 -18.23 7.55
C TYR A 549 0.20 -17.66 8.85
N ALA A 550 -0.43 -16.49 8.74
CA ALA A 550 -1.20 -15.89 9.82
C ALA A 550 -2.66 -16.30 9.72
N GLU A 551 -3.30 -16.60 10.86
CA GLU A 551 -4.73 -16.90 10.91
C GLU A 551 -5.52 -15.69 11.42
N ILE A 552 -6.63 -15.37 10.74
CA ILE A 552 -7.43 -14.19 11.05
C ILE A 552 -8.91 -14.55 11.02
N SER A 553 -9.63 -14.09 12.04
CA SER A 553 -11.09 -14.09 12.04
C SER A 553 -11.63 -12.68 12.21
N GLN A 554 -12.77 -12.37 11.57
CA GLN A 554 -13.42 -11.08 11.68
C GLN A 554 -14.93 -11.24 11.79
N ALA A 555 -15.56 -10.44 12.66
CA ALA A 555 -17.01 -10.29 12.75
C ALA A 555 -17.38 -8.82 12.56
N GLU A 556 -18.47 -8.55 11.86
CA GLU A 556 -19.00 -7.20 11.67
C GLU A 556 -20.51 -7.18 11.89
N VAL A 557 -20.98 -6.05 12.42
CA VAL A 557 -22.39 -5.69 12.43
C VAL A 557 -22.51 -4.19 12.17
N GLY A 558 -23.42 -3.80 11.28
CA GLY A 558 -23.53 -2.37 10.96
C GLY A 558 -24.89 -1.93 10.47
N VAL A 559 -25.00 -0.62 10.34
CA VAL A 559 -26.17 0.11 9.83
C VAL A 559 -25.74 0.95 8.65
N LYS A 560 -26.48 0.88 7.57
CA LYS A 560 -26.33 1.71 6.37
C LYS A 560 -27.59 2.57 6.25
N TRP A 561 -27.39 3.88 6.27
CA TRP A 561 -28.47 4.84 6.15
C TRP A 561 -28.18 5.80 4.99
N GLN A 562 -29.04 5.76 3.98
CA GLN A 562 -29.05 6.70 2.86
C GLN A 562 -30.25 7.64 3.01
N PHE A 563 -30.06 8.90 2.71
CA PHE A 563 -31.08 9.92 2.75
C PHE A 563 -30.88 10.91 1.59
N ASP A 564 -31.86 11.77 1.33
CA ASP A 564 -31.90 12.59 0.09
C ASP A 564 -30.62 13.42 -0.16
N ASP A 565 -29.96 13.86 0.92
CA ASP A 565 -28.81 14.78 0.84
C ASP A 565 -27.50 14.12 1.34
N GLY A 566 -27.41 12.78 1.44
CA GLY A 566 -26.17 12.13 1.89
C GLY A 566 -26.33 10.71 2.43
N SER A 567 -25.28 10.23 3.06
CA SER A 567 -25.23 8.88 3.63
C SER A 567 -24.51 8.84 4.98
N LEU A 568 -24.84 7.82 5.78
CA LEU A 568 -24.14 7.50 7.03
C LEU A 568 -24.08 5.99 7.22
N TYR A 569 -22.85 5.48 7.34
CA TYR A 569 -22.58 4.07 7.58
C TYR A 569 -21.86 3.93 8.92
N VAL A 570 -22.32 3.02 9.75
CA VAL A 570 -21.73 2.74 11.07
C VAL A 570 -21.51 1.25 11.19
N THR A 571 -20.29 0.82 11.42
CA THR A 571 -19.91 -0.59 11.55
C THR A 571 -19.16 -0.81 12.86
N TYR A 572 -19.62 -1.74 13.66
CA TYR A 572 -18.82 -2.35 14.72
C TYR A 572 -18.10 -3.57 14.16
N PHE A 573 -16.81 -3.69 14.42
CA PHE A 573 -15.98 -4.83 14.05
C PHE A 573 -15.29 -5.44 15.26
N ASP A 574 -14.94 -6.72 15.12
CA ASP A 574 -14.19 -7.51 16.06
C ASP A 574 -13.27 -8.43 15.25
N ALA A 575 -11.97 -8.48 15.55
CA ALA A 575 -11.01 -9.26 14.79
C ALA A 575 -9.94 -9.87 15.71
N ASP A 576 -9.69 -11.15 15.49
CA ASP A 576 -8.60 -11.90 16.10
C ASP A 576 -7.53 -12.20 15.06
N THR A 577 -6.27 -12.03 15.42
CA THR A 577 -5.12 -12.30 14.55
C THR A 577 -4.07 -13.12 15.29
N ASP A 578 -3.74 -14.28 14.75
CA ASP A 578 -2.58 -15.07 15.17
C ASP A 578 -1.46 -14.84 14.14
N GLU A 579 -0.42 -14.10 14.56
CA GLU A 579 0.70 -13.73 13.69
C GLU A 579 1.63 -14.94 13.52
N GLU A 580 2.03 -15.19 12.29
CA GLU A 580 3.09 -16.16 11.99
C GLU A 580 4.42 -15.71 12.60
N ARG A 581 5.33 -16.65 12.84
CA ARG A 581 6.66 -16.37 13.36
C ARG A 581 7.54 -15.72 12.28
N ALA A 582 7.26 -14.47 11.94
CA ALA A 582 7.97 -13.71 10.92
C ALA A 582 9.07 -12.80 11.52
N PHE A 583 10.13 -12.58 10.74
CA PHE A 583 11.18 -11.65 11.09
C PHE A 583 10.69 -10.20 10.93
N GLU A 584 10.74 -9.46 12.03
CA GLU A 584 10.44 -8.03 12.04
C GLU A 584 11.73 -7.24 11.84
N VAL A 585 11.80 -6.48 10.75
CA VAL A 585 13.04 -5.78 10.33
C VAL A 585 13.46 -4.69 11.32
N THR A 586 12.49 -3.98 11.90
CA THR A 586 12.75 -2.87 12.83
C THR A 586 13.32 -3.36 14.15
N THR A 587 12.69 -4.34 14.78
CA THR A 587 13.14 -4.91 16.06
C THR A 587 14.23 -5.96 15.88
N ARG A 588 14.35 -6.53 14.70
CA ARG A 588 15.24 -7.64 14.35
C ARG A 588 14.97 -8.91 15.18
N GLU A 589 13.72 -9.14 15.48
CA GLU A 589 13.24 -10.28 16.25
C GLU A 589 12.22 -11.07 15.43
N PHE A 590 12.06 -12.34 15.75
CA PHE A 590 10.97 -13.15 15.22
C PHE A 590 9.76 -12.95 16.14
N LEU A 591 8.71 -12.34 15.61
CA LEU A 591 7.47 -12.08 16.32
C LEU A 591 6.46 -13.20 16.07
N GLN A 592 5.87 -13.70 17.14
CA GLN A 592 4.75 -14.64 17.11
C GLN A 592 3.79 -14.22 18.23
N ASN A 593 2.89 -13.32 17.90
CA ASN A 593 1.93 -12.74 18.82
C ASN A 593 0.51 -13.04 18.38
N SER A 594 -0.41 -13.13 19.33
CA SER A 594 -1.84 -13.13 19.06
C SER A 594 -2.41 -11.79 19.51
N TYR A 595 -3.29 -11.23 18.70
CA TYR A 595 -3.91 -9.93 18.92
C TYR A 595 -5.42 -10.05 18.89
N GLU A 596 -6.09 -9.34 19.79
CA GLU A 596 -7.52 -9.08 19.72
C GLU A 596 -7.73 -7.59 19.42
N SER A 597 -8.64 -7.26 18.52
CA SER A 597 -9.02 -5.90 18.22
C SER A 597 -10.51 -5.77 18.02
N SER A 598 -11.09 -4.67 18.50
CA SER A 598 -12.47 -4.33 18.23
C SER A 598 -12.64 -2.83 18.04
N GLY A 599 -13.68 -2.41 17.34
CA GLY A 599 -13.82 -0.99 17.07
C GLY A 599 -15.11 -0.58 16.40
N LEU A 600 -15.17 0.73 16.12
CA LEU A 600 -16.31 1.36 15.46
C LEU A 600 -15.81 2.19 14.28
N GLU A 601 -16.26 1.88 13.09
CA GLU A 601 -16.10 2.68 11.88
C GLU A 601 -17.35 3.52 11.65
N ILE A 602 -17.16 4.82 11.39
CA ILE A 602 -18.21 5.76 11.01
C ILE A 602 -17.76 6.40 9.71
N GLU A 603 -18.58 6.32 8.68
CA GLU A 603 -18.31 6.92 7.36
C GLU A 603 -19.58 7.63 6.90
N GLY A 604 -19.44 8.80 6.28
CA GLY A 604 -20.59 9.50 5.74
C GLY A 604 -20.26 10.75 4.96
N ASP A 605 -21.27 11.21 4.27
CA ASP A 605 -21.28 12.44 3.49
C ASP A 605 -22.60 13.17 3.69
N TYR A 606 -22.57 14.49 3.54
CA TYR A 606 -23.76 15.32 3.58
C TYR A 606 -23.61 16.58 2.74
N ASP A 607 -24.56 16.80 1.82
CA ASP A 607 -24.71 18.04 1.05
C ASP A 607 -25.75 18.93 1.70
N PHE A 608 -25.38 20.16 2.09
CA PHE A 608 -26.28 21.13 2.71
C PHE A 608 -27.20 21.84 1.70
N GLY A 609 -27.11 21.55 0.41
CA GLY A 609 -27.95 22.10 -0.66
C GLY A 609 -27.67 23.59 -0.98
N ASN A 610 -26.56 24.14 -0.49
CA ASN A 610 -26.22 25.56 -0.67
C ASN A 610 -24.74 25.72 -1.10
N GLY A 611 -24.17 24.66 -1.66
CA GLY A 611 -22.77 24.56 -2.05
C GLY A 611 -21.83 24.08 -0.93
N PHE A 612 -22.27 24.01 0.31
CA PHE A 612 -21.50 23.39 1.38
C PHE A 612 -21.73 21.88 1.40
N GLY A 613 -20.65 21.14 1.48
CA GLY A 613 -20.61 19.70 1.67
C GLY A 613 -19.66 19.30 2.81
N ILE A 614 -19.83 18.11 3.31
CA ILE A 614 -18.91 17.46 4.25
C ILE A 614 -18.87 15.97 3.95
N ARG A 615 -17.68 15.41 3.85
CA ARG A 615 -17.47 13.96 3.78
C ARG A 615 -16.38 13.55 4.75
N GLY A 616 -16.38 12.30 5.18
CA GLY A 616 -15.29 11.80 6.01
C GLY A 616 -15.58 10.50 6.70
N SER A 617 -14.59 10.06 7.44
CA SER A 617 -14.68 8.85 8.25
C SER A 617 -13.93 9.01 9.58
N MET A 618 -14.33 8.19 10.55
CA MET A 618 -13.65 8.06 11.82
C MET A 618 -13.68 6.59 12.26
N THR A 619 -12.54 6.07 12.66
CA THR A 619 -12.40 4.72 13.18
C THR A 619 -11.84 4.77 14.58
N PHE A 620 -12.55 4.16 15.51
CA PHE A 620 -12.07 3.89 16.87
C PHE A 620 -11.64 2.44 16.94
N THR A 621 -10.47 2.17 17.52
CA THR A 621 -9.92 0.82 17.62
C THR A 621 -9.33 0.61 19.01
N ASP A 622 -9.81 -0.43 19.69
CA ASP A 622 -9.19 -0.98 20.90
C ASP A 622 -8.50 -2.29 20.51
N ALA A 623 -7.20 -2.37 20.73
CA ALA A 623 -6.42 -3.56 20.37
C ALA A 623 -5.42 -3.91 21.47
N GLU A 624 -5.24 -5.20 21.70
CA GLU A 624 -4.42 -5.76 22.78
C GLU A 624 -3.61 -6.96 22.28
N ILE A 625 -2.39 -7.10 22.79
CA ILE A 625 -1.58 -8.29 22.64
C ILE A 625 -2.05 -9.30 23.69
N VAL A 626 -2.69 -10.39 23.26
CA VAL A 626 -3.26 -11.39 24.17
C VAL A 626 -2.35 -12.59 24.41
N ASN A 627 -1.40 -12.82 23.51
CA ASN A 627 -0.42 -13.89 23.65
C ASN A 627 0.90 -13.50 22.96
N THR A 628 2.03 -13.94 23.50
CA THR A 628 3.36 -13.82 22.89
C THR A 628 4.22 -15.05 23.19
N ALA A 629 5.15 -15.39 22.33
CA ALA A 629 6.07 -16.50 22.54
C ALA A 629 6.95 -16.36 23.81
N SER A 630 7.30 -15.12 24.20
CA SER A 630 8.07 -14.81 25.40
C SER A 630 7.22 -14.70 26.67
N GLY A 631 5.92 -14.45 26.52
CA GLY A 631 5.01 -14.08 27.62
C GLY A 631 5.16 -12.61 28.08
N ASP A 632 6.03 -11.83 27.43
CA ASP A 632 6.18 -10.40 27.69
C ASP A 632 5.13 -9.62 26.87
N ASN A 633 4.83 -8.38 27.26
CA ASN A 633 3.93 -7.45 26.56
C ASN A 633 2.45 -7.88 26.50
N ILE A 634 2.04 -8.97 27.15
CA ILE A 634 0.62 -9.36 27.22
C ILE A 634 -0.17 -8.27 27.96
N GLY A 635 -1.28 -7.82 27.37
CA GLY A 635 -2.11 -6.71 27.83
C GLY A 635 -1.63 -5.34 27.34
N ASN A 636 -0.56 -5.27 26.58
CA ASN A 636 -0.09 -4.06 25.95
C ASN A 636 -0.82 -3.79 24.62
N LYS A 637 -0.89 -2.51 24.23
CA LYS A 637 -1.29 -2.14 22.87
C LYS A 637 -0.23 -2.56 21.86
N PRO A 638 -0.62 -3.08 20.69
CA PRO A 638 0.32 -3.31 19.61
C PRO A 638 1.04 -2.01 19.21
N ARG A 639 2.28 -2.12 18.78
CA ARG A 639 3.07 -0.99 18.29
C ARG A 639 2.33 -0.17 17.23
N ARG A 640 2.44 1.14 17.32
CA ARG A 640 1.86 2.11 16.38
C ARG A 640 0.33 1.99 16.21
N GLN A 641 -0.37 1.42 17.21
CA GLN A 641 -1.82 1.33 17.21
C GLN A 641 -2.43 2.59 17.86
N ALA A 642 -3.14 3.38 17.05
CA ALA A 642 -3.92 4.53 17.51
C ALA A 642 -5.30 4.08 18.04
N ASP A 643 -5.82 4.76 19.07
CA ASP A 643 -7.17 4.54 19.57
C ASP A 643 -8.23 5.12 18.63
N TYR A 644 -7.87 6.15 17.87
CA TYR A 644 -8.70 6.64 16.77
C TYR A 644 -7.85 7.19 15.63
N ILE A 645 -8.40 7.06 14.42
CA ILE A 645 -7.95 7.74 13.21
C ILE A 645 -9.17 8.39 12.56
N PHE A 646 -8.98 9.51 11.87
CA PHE A 646 -10.07 10.16 11.15
C PHE A 646 -9.60 10.91 9.91
N ASN A 647 -10.51 11.08 8.96
CA ASN A 647 -10.44 12.06 7.90
C ASN A 647 -11.78 12.79 7.82
N ILE A 648 -11.76 14.11 7.64
CA ILE A 648 -12.96 14.94 7.51
C ILE A 648 -12.67 16.04 6.51
N THR A 649 -13.50 16.15 5.47
CA THR A 649 -13.34 17.11 4.39
C THR A 649 -14.59 17.99 4.25
N PRO A 650 -14.71 19.11 4.98
CA PRO A 650 -15.64 20.15 4.65
C PRO A 650 -15.23 20.86 3.34
N SER A 651 -16.18 21.08 2.46
CA SER A 651 -15.96 21.75 1.18
C SER A 651 -17.06 22.75 0.86
N TYR A 652 -16.78 23.66 -0.05
CA TYR A 652 -17.73 24.60 -0.62
C TYR A 652 -17.53 24.67 -2.13
N ALA A 653 -18.56 24.33 -2.89
CA ALA A 653 -18.55 24.30 -4.33
C ALA A 653 -19.59 25.29 -4.91
N THR A 654 -19.24 25.87 -6.03
CA THR A 654 -20.08 26.69 -6.91
C THR A 654 -19.79 26.33 -8.37
N ASP A 655 -20.51 26.87 -9.33
CA ASP A 655 -20.24 26.65 -10.75
C ASP A 655 -18.79 27.03 -11.18
N ASP A 656 -18.16 27.99 -10.49
CA ASP A 656 -16.83 28.53 -10.85
C ASP A 656 -15.73 28.09 -9.89
N TRP A 657 -16.04 27.64 -8.66
CA TRP A 657 -15.08 27.39 -7.59
C TRP A 657 -15.47 26.21 -6.72
N GLU A 658 -14.46 25.46 -6.35
CA GLU A 658 -14.52 24.52 -5.26
C GLU A 658 -13.36 24.79 -4.30
N VAL A 659 -13.63 24.76 -3.00
CA VAL A 659 -12.62 24.96 -1.96
C VAL A 659 -12.93 24.03 -0.79
N GLY A 660 -11.95 23.33 -0.30
CA GLY A 660 -12.11 22.48 0.87
C GLY A 660 -10.82 22.29 1.66
N VAL A 661 -10.96 21.67 2.82
CA VAL A 661 -9.85 21.29 3.67
C VAL A 661 -10.04 19.85 4.10
N ASN A 662 -9.11 18.97 3.75
CA ASN A 662 -9.08 17.61 4.21
C ASN A 662 -8.27 17.55 5.51
N PHE A 663 -8.92 17.28 6.64
CA PHE A 663 -8.30 17.03 7.93
C PHE A 663 -8.05 15.54 8.09
N VAL A 664 -6.80 15.14 8.29
CA VAL A 664 -6.39 13.77 8.58
C VAL A 664 -5.70 13.74 9.93
N GLY A 665 -6.16 12.90 10.83
CA GLY A 665 -5.62 12.85 12.19
C GLY A 665 -5.52 11.45 12.77
N THR A 666 -4.61 11.32 13.72
CA THR A 666 -4.38 10.10 14.50
C THR A 666 -4.17 10.44 15.97
N ASP A 667 -4.54 9.51 16.84
CA ASP A 667 -4.24 9.59 18.27
C ASP A 667 -2.77 9.28 18.56
N GLU A 668 -2.36 9.46 19.82
CA GLU A 668 -1.03 9.05 20.31
C GLU A 668 -0.84 7.53 20.13
N VAL A 669 0.39 7.12 19.82
CA VAL A 669 0.72 5.71 19.62
C VAL A 669 1.96 5.30 20.40
N TYR A 670 2.02 4.06 20.86
CA TYR A 670 3.27 3.50 21.36
C TYR A 670 4.21 3.14 20.20
N VAL A 671 5.48 3.44 20.36
CA VAL A 671 6.51 3.20 19.33
C VAL A 671 6.68 1.70 19.10
N GLN A 672 6.81 0.92 20.20
CA GLN A 672 7.01 -0.51 20.20
C GLN A 672 6.06 -1.22 21.19
N ASP A 673 5.95 -2.55 21.10
CA ASP A 673 5.05 -3.41 21.87
C ASP A 673 5.29 -3.36 23.41
N ASN A 674 6.43 -2.88 23.86
CA ASN A 674 6.73 -2.70 25.29
C ASN A 674 5.98 -1.53 25.95
N ASN A 675 5.36 -0.65 25.18
CA ASN A 675 4.56 0.49 25.60
C ASN A 675 5.30 1.50 26.51
N GLU A 676 6.62 1.68 26.34
CA GLU A 676 7.41 2.61 27.15
C GLU A 676 7.59 3.98 26.48
N LEU A 677 7.75 4.03 25.16
CA LEU A 677 7.95 5.25 24.39
C LEU A 677 6.71 5.55 23.53
N LYS A 678 6.34 6.84 23.43
CA LYS A 678 5.14 7.28 22.68
C LYS A 678 5.47 8.36 21.67
N PHE A 679 4.71 8.37 20.60
CA PHE A 679 4.52 9.52 19.71
C PHE A 679 3.21 10.24 20.05
N ASP A 680 3.24 11.57 20.01
CA ASP A 680 2.07 12.40 20.22
C ASP A 680 1.07 12.26 19.07
N SER A 681 -0.20 12.54 19.35
CA SER A 681 -1.24 12.68 18.33
C SER A 681 -0.97 13.87 17.41
N TYR A 682 -1.37 13.79 16.16
CA TYR A 682 -1.29 14.91 15.21
C TYR A 682 -2.53 15.04 14.32
N VAL A 683 -2.74 16.23 13.77
CA VAL A 683 -3.80 16.51 12.78
C VAL A 683 -3.22 17.34 11.65
N VAL A 684 -3.18 16.76 10.47
CA VAL A 684 -2.74 17.43 9.25
C VAL A 684 -3.96 18.06 8.56
N ALA A 685 -3.82 19.28 8.09
CA ALA A 685 -4.82 19.99 7.30
C ALA A 685 -4.31 20.20 5.87
N ASN A 686 -5.01 19.61 4.89
CA ASN A 686 -4.68 19.70 3.47
C ASN A 686 -5.72 20.59 2.79
N LEU A 687 -5.32 21.78 2.34
CA LEU A 687 -6.18 22.71 1.62
C LEU A 687 -6.16 22.40 0.14
N PHE A 688 -7.32 22.40 -0.49
CA PHE A 688 -7.47 22.43 -1.95
C PHE A 688 -8.38 23.56 -2.39
N ALA A 689 -8.09 24.12 -3.56
CA ALA A 689 -8.91 25.17 -4.18
C ALA A 689 -8.85 25.02 -5.70
N ASN A 690 -9.99 24.71 -6.30
CA ASN A 690 -10.17 24.52 -7.73
C ASN A 690 -10.92 25.72 -8.30
N TRP A 691 -10.37 26.34 -9.33
CA TRP A 691 -11.01 27.41 -10.08
C TRP A 691 -11.32 26.96 -11.51
N TYR A 692 -12.58 26.79 -11.82
CA TYR A 692 -13.08 26.46 -13.14
C TYR A 692 -13.21 27.75 -13.98
N VAL A 693 -12.14 28.10 -14.73
CA VAL A 693 -12.06 29.29 -15.51
C VAL A 693 -13.11 29.31 -16.63
N ASN A 694 -13.40 28.17 -17.19
CA ASN A 694 -14.46 27.85 -18.13
C ASN A 694 -14.60 26.31 -18.20
N ASP A 695 -15.56 25.85 -19.03
CA ASP A 695 -15.90 24.40 -19.15
C ASP A 695 -14.71 23.48 -19.52
N ASN A 696 -13.62 24.03 -20.03
CA ASN A 696 -12.46 23.28 -20.49
C ASN A 696 -11.18 23.55 -19.71
N PHE A 697 -11.12 24.57 -18.86
CA PHE A 697 -9.86 24.97 -18.24
C PHE A 697 -10.04 25.25 -16.75
N SER A 698 -9.24 24.56 -15.95
CA SER A 698 -9.21 24.72 -14.50
C SER A 698 -7.79 25.02 -13.98
N VAL A 699 -7.77 25.63 -12.81
CA VAL A 699 -6.56 25.92 -12.03
C VAL A 699 -6.78 25.42 -10.62
N SER A 700 -5.93 24.52 -10.16
CA SER A 700 -5.97 24.00 -8.80
C SER A 700 -4.77 24.48 -8.00
N VAL A 701 -4.99 24.80 -6.73
CA VAL A 701 -3.93 25.10 -5.75
C VAL A 701 -4.12 24.21 -4.56
N ASN A 702 -3.08 23.48 -4.22
CA ASN A 702 -3.07 22.55 -3.10
C ASN A 702 -1.99 22.95 -2.10
N ALA A 703 -2.28 22.83 -0.80
CA ALA A 703 -1.31 22.99 0.26
C ALA A 703 -1.50 21.87 1.28
N ASN A 704 -0.62 20.88 1.23
CA ASN A 704 -0.61 19.76 2.15
C ASN A 704 0.13 20.15 3.43
N ASN A 705 -0.33 19.61 4.57
CA ASN A 705 0.16 19.98 5.88
C ASN A 705 0.25 21.50 6.07
N LEU A 706 -0.86 22.22 5.80
CA LEU A 706 -0.94 23.70 5.73
C LEU A 706 -0.32 24.41 6.95
N PHE A 707 -0.42 23.80 8.13
CA PHE A 707 0.05 24.39 9.39
C PHE A 707 1.44 23.92 9.80
N ASP A 708 2.09 23.11 8.95
CA ASP A 708 3.42 22.58 9.19
C ASP A 708 3.49 21.78 10.51
N GLU A 709 2.52 20.88 10.66
CA GLU A 709 2.39 20.03 11.86
C GLU A 709 3.46 18.96 11.86
N ASP A 710 4.13 18.78 12.98
CA ASP A 710 5.08 17.70 13.22
C ASP A 710 4.32 16.42 13.60
N GLY A 711 4.67 15.29 13.01
CA GLY A 711 4.09 13.99 13.33
C GLY A 711 5.09 12.85 13.11
N TYR A 712 5.21 11.96 14.11
CA TYR A 712 6.07 10.79 14.01
C TYR A 712 5.24 9.55 13.74
N THR A 713 5.76 8.68 12.89
CA THR A 713 5.03 7.52 12.40
C THR A 713 5.69 6.20 12.79
N GLU A 714 7.02 6.15 12.85
CA GLU A 714 7.79 4.96 13.20
C GLU A 714 9.03 5.33 14.00
N GLY A 715 9.46 4.43 14.91
CA GLY A 715 10.69 4.55 15.66
C GLY A 715 11.30 3.18 15.93
N GLU A 716 12.63 3.15 15.91
CA GLU A 716 13.41 1.93 16.10
C GLU A 716 13.52 1.52 17.57
N GLU A 717 13.59 2.49 18.47
CA GLU A 717 13.78 2.28 19.89
C GLU A 717 12.46 2.16 20.63
N GLY A 718 12.29 1.10 21.43
CA GLY A 718 11.12 0.92 22.29
C GLY A 718 11.23 1.69 23.62
N SER A 719 12.46 2.11 24.01
CA SER A 719 12.72 2.88 25.24
C SER A 719 13.92 3.78 25.07
N ALA A 720 13.92 4.93 25.75
CA ALA A 720 15.02 5.88 25.75
C ALA A 720 15.07 6.68 27.05
N ASN A 721 16.27 7.09 27.50
CA ASN A 721 16.45 8.05 28.57
C ASN A 721 16.66 9.46 27.99
N ALA A 722 16.37 10.49 28.78
CA ALA A 722 16.65 11.86 28.36
C ALA A 722 18.12 12.06 27.99
N GLY A 723 18.37 12.49 26.76
CA GLY A 723 19.69 12.64 26.16
C GLY A 723 20.13 11.50 25.25
N ASP A 724 19.41 10.39 25.21
CA ASP A 724 19.71 9.29 24.30
C ASP A 724 19.34 9.67 22.85
N PHE A 725 20.13 9.22 21.89
CA PHE A 725 19.76 9.26 20.47
C PHE A 725 18.75 8.16 20.15
N VAL A 726 17.79 8.49 19.32
CA VAL A 726 16.76 7.60 18.81
C VAL A 726 16.63 7.78 17.30
N ARG A 727 16.00 6.85 16.63
CA ARG A 727 15.81 6.86 15.17
C ARG A 727 14.32 6.86 14.86
N LEU A 728 13.88 7.85 14.10
CA LEU A 728 12.47 8.14 13.89
C LEU A 728 12.17 8.34 12.40
N ARG A 729 10.92 8.14 12.02
CA ARG A 729 10.32 8.63 10.77
C ARG A 729 9.21 9.61 11.08
N SER A 730 9.00 10.57 10.18
CA SER A 730 7.98 11.62 10.30
C SER A 730 7.06 11.67 9.09
N ILE A 731 5.94 12.35 9.23
CA ILE A 731 5.16 12.86 8.10
C ILE A 731 5.94 13.95 7.36
N ASN A 732 5.55 14.26 6.12
CA ASN A 732 6.12 15.38 5.37
C ASN A 732 5.66 16.72 5.97
N GLY A 733 6.54 17.72 5.95
CA GLY A 733 6.24 19.11 6.26
C GLY A 733 5.25 19.73 5.28
N ARG A 734 5.05 21.04 5.38
CA ARG A 734 4.16 21.75 4.46
C ARG A 734 4.71 21.74 3.04
N THR A 735 3.82 21.35 2.10
CA THR A 735 4.09 21.46 0.66
C THR A 735 2.95 22.18 -0.04
N ALA A 736 3.27 22.97 -1.06
CA ALA A 736 2.28 23.64 -1.88
C ALA A 736 2.53 23.39 -3.37
N SER A 737 1.45 23.25 -4.14
CA SER A 737 1.53 23.04 -5.58
C SER A 737 0.44 23.80 -6.32
N VAL A 738 0.66 24.01 -7.62
CA VAL A 738 -0.32 24.56 -8.55
C VAL A 738 -0.45 23.64 -9.76
N SER A 739 -1.69 23.35 -10.15
CA SER A 739 -2.01 22.58 -11.35
C SER A 739 -2.80 23.40 -12.34
N LEU A 740 -2.50 23.24 -13.61
CA LEU A 740 -3.28 23.77 -14.73
C LEU A 740 -3.79 22.58 -15.54
N GLN A 741 -5.08 22.49 -15.73
CA GLN A 741 -5.69 21.38 -16.48
C GLN A 741 -6.54 21.91 -17.63
N TYR A 742 -6.51 21.21 -18.75
CA TYR A 742 -7.37 21.44 -19.89
C TYR A 742 -8.09 20.16 -20.28
N ASP A 743 -9.43 20.19 -20.25
CA ASP A 743 -10.31 19.08 -20.54
C ASP A 743 -10.81 19.12 -21.99
N PHE A 744 -10.79 17.97 -22.66
CA PHE A 744 -11.28 17.75 -24.00
C PHE A 744 -12.64 17.06 -23.94
N PHE A 745 -13.61 17.52 -24.69
CA PHE A 745 -14.94 16.93 -24.79
C PHE A 745 -15.17 16.40 -26.19
#